data_f3b66ae3594eac14357e9753bc5720e2
#
_entry.id   f3b66ae3594eac14357e9753bc5720e2
#
_cell.length_a   1.000
_cell.length_b   1.000
_cell.length_c   1.000
_cell.angle_alpha   90.00
_cell.angle_beta   90.00
_cell.angle_gamma   90.00
#
_symmetry.space_group_name_H-M   'P 1'
#
loop_
_entity.id
_entity.type
_entity.pdbx_description
1 polymer ?
#
loop_
_entity_poly.entity_id
_entity_poly.type
_entity_poly.pdbx_seq_one_letter_code
_entity_poly.pdbx_strand_id
1 'polypeptide(L)'
;MNTAITRIGFLLIPAALALALAPAAAMADELQNGTSSTNSSYVEHTQEPLTGEAPAGNEPTPKNESPEKAAETTNPGSPSNTSSSEPAEAAKNGLVLENGHLINYSNGIEATISGWRDFEGSWYWFANSSKATESKWVKTGGKQYRLGADGKMITGNFSVGSALYHATSSGAIVTGNKWVKADGKWWFPNKNGSLRTGWVSSGRSWYWLNTKTGAMATGWVKVDGKWYLLNGSGAMLTGWQKQGAWYYLTSSGAMKTGWLSNGGKWYWLNRDSGAMQTGWIKDDNGKWWFADGSGALASARWVQGAGGSWYRVDSNGAMATGWRQVSGKWYWMDSAQDGKMAANKLVDDNGAFYWCNSSGAMIRNDWCKDSTWHWASGSGAMSSGWLKTGGSWYWLDPSDPKHPMLTGLQTIDGSDYFFKNSGAMASTCWVKVDAAGNARFASSSGALGNITRDADGTLKNNGVLCSGWVNLGSGMKTYADPKTHKAKTGWIKEGSVYYYINPSSGVMATGWQKINGTWYLLGYNGKMLTGWQKVSGTWYYMNGSGAMQTGWLKQGGTWYWLSGSGAMTTGWQKIGGTWYYFDGSGAWVPNPERAQMTDRIWGCNSGTQWLIAVNRSTHKVGIYRGSSHNWSLQYYVDCVTGAPSSPTITGTFRTSGGKRMALSTDSRAKWCTQISGGYFFHTILASNNELGKSLSHGCIRMAYPDAQWIYNNVYAGTTVVIYG
;
A
#
# COMPACT_ATOMS: atom_id res chain seq x y z
N MET A 1 -36.15 61.42 -2.18
CA MET A 1 -37.22 60.49 -1.81
C MET A 1 -36.54 59.26 -1.25
N ASN A 2 -36.72 59.07 0.01
CA ASN A 2 -36.33 58.11 1.01
C ASN A 2 -35.48 56.89 0.60
N THR A 3 -34.25 56.92 1.06
CA THR A 3 -33.32 55.82 1.16
C THR A 3 -33.29 55.29 2.60
N ALA A 4 -33.65 54.03 2.80
CA ALA A 4 -33.55 53.35 4.09
C ALA A 4 -32.18 52.70 4.19
N ILE A 5 -31.38 53.12 5.18
CA ILE A 5 -30.08 52.54 5.54
C ILE A 5 -30.34 51.52 6.64
N THR A 6 -30.14 50.29 6.36
CA THR A 6 -30.14 49.20 7.36
C THR A 6 -28.76 49.01 7.94
N ARG A 7 -28.58 49.33 9.20
CA ARG A 7 -27.38 49.07 10.00
C ARG A 7 -27.34 47.57 10.35
N ILE A 8 -26.27 46.89 9.93
CA ILE A 8 -25.89 45.57 10.42
C ILE A 8 -24.93 45.76 11.60
N GLY A 9 -25.39 45.39 12.78
CA GLY A 9 -24.58 45.41 14.00
C GLY A 9 -23.60 44.21 14.01
N PHE A 10 -22.34 44.51 14.16
CA PHE A 10 -21.32 43.51 14.47
C PHE A 10 -21.39 43.16 15.97
N LEU A 11 -21.78 41.93 16.26
CA LEU A 11 -21.64 41.34 17.58
C LEU A 11 -20.21 40.79 17.73
N LEU A 12 -19.41 41.44 18.56
CA LEU A 12 -18.12 40.93 19.00
C LEU A 12 -18.34 39.85 20.05
N ILE A 13 -18.06 38.62 19.69
CA ILE A 13 -17.92 37.51 20.64
C ILE A 13 -16.43 37.36 20.97
N PRO A 14 -16.03 37.44 22.25
CA PRO A 14 -14.65 37.15 22.62
C PRO A 14 -14.36 35.65 22.50
N ALA A 15 -13.47 35.29 21.62
CA ALA A 15 -12.96 33.95 21.53
C ALA A 15 -12.11 33.65 22.79
N ALA A 16 -12.62 32.83 23.67
CA ALA A 16 -11.87 32.21 24.74
C ALA A 16 -10.88 31.22 24.15
N LEU A 17 -9.60 31.49 24.25
CA LEU A 17 -8.49 30.63 23.87
C LEU A 17 -8.42 29.47 24.88
N ALA A 18 -9.06 28.36 24.61
CA ALA A 18 -8.87 27.13 25.36
C ALA A 18 -7.54 26.48 24.91
N LEU A 19 -6.50 26.71 25.70
CA LEU A 19 -5.23 25.99 25.60
C LEU A 19 -5.47 24.56 26.13
N ALA A 20 -5.69 23.61 25.26
CA ALA A 20 -5.69 22.20 25.62
C ALA A 20 -4.25 21.75 25.92
N LEU A 21 -3.89 21.74 27.20
CA LEU A 21 -2.72 21.02 27.70
C LEU A 21 -3.07 19.54 27.71
N ALA A 22 -2.49 18.76 26.80
CA ALA A 22 -2.48 17.31 26.89
C ALA A 22 -1.75 16.87 28.17
N PRO A 23 -2.24 15.84 28.89
CA PRO A 23 -1.57 15.31 30.06
C PRO A 23 -0.31 14.54 29.64
N ALA A 24 0.85 15.01 30.07
CA ALA A 24 2.06 14.21 30.09
C ALA A 24 1.96 13.19 31.23
N ALA A 25 1.43 12.03 30.94
CA ALA A 25 1.57 10.85 31.79
C ALA A 25 1.68 9.61 30.91
N ALA A 26 2.76 8.91 31.07
CA ALA A 26 3.16 7.61 30.55
C ALA A 26 4.38 7.65 29.64
N MET A 27 5.55 7.75 30.26
CA MET A 27 6.80 7.10 29.83
C MET A 27 7.74 7.07 31.03
N ALA A 28 7.57 6.07 31.84
CA ALA A 28 8.60 5.53 32.75
C ALA A 28 8.15 4.10 33.05
N ASP A 29 8.79 3.19 32.36
CA ASP A 29 9.23 1.88 32.82
C ASP A 29 9.48 1.02 31.58
N GLU A 30 10.74 0.86 31.28
CA GLU A 30 11.35 -0.39 30.82
C GLU A 30 12.83 -0.14 30.55
N LEU A 31 13.58 -0.31 31.62
CA LEU A 31 14.99 -0.69 31.56
C LEU A 31 15.26 -1.51 32.82
N GLN A 32 15.18 -2.82 32.67
CA GLN A 32 16.15 -3.74 33.27
C GLN A 32 15.83 -5.20 32.94
N ASN A 33 16.89 -5.82 32.49
CA ASN A 33 17.24 -7.24 32.65
C ASN A 33 16.80 -8.24 31.58
N GLY A 34 17.81 -8.81 31.00
CA GLY A 34 17.81 -10.20 30.65
C GLY A 34 18.82 -10.60 29.59
N THR A 35 20.04 -10.83 30.03
CA THR A 35 21.06 -11.64 29.35
C THR A 35 20.51 -13.03 29.02
N SER A 36 20.70 -13.52 27.79
CA SER A 36 21.43 -14.76 27.49
C SER A 36 21.18 -15.25 26.06
N SER A 37 22.26 -15.31 25.35
CA SER A 37 22.68 -16.26 24.31
C SER A 37 21.66 -17.23 23.70
N THR A 38 21.58 -17.25 22.37
CA THR A 38 22.05 -18.41 21.60
C THR A 38 22.24 -18.06 20.12
N ASN A 39 23.39 -18.47 19.61
CA ASN A 39 23.84 -18.51 18.23
C ASN A 39 22.80 -19.15 17.29
N SER A 40 22.59 -18.55 16.13
CA SER A 40 22.48 -19.31 14.90
C SER A 40 23.00 -18.47 13.74
N SER A 41 24.13 -18.91 13.27
CA SER A 41 24.84 -18.55 12.06
C SER A 41 23.95 -18.75 10.84
N TYR A 42 23.82 -17.72 10.00
CA TYR A 42 23.55 -17.91 8.58
C TYR A 42 24.67 -17.26 7.78
N VAL A 43 25.31 -18.13 7.04
CA VAL A 43 26.45 -17.96 6.17
C VAL A 43 26.07 -17.07 5.01
N GLU A 44 26.86 -16.03 4.77
CA GLU A 44 27.00 -15.34 3.50
C GLU A 44 27.56 -16.32 2.45
N HIS A 45 26.82 -16.54 1.39
CA HIS A 45 27.35 -17.11 0.16
C HIS A 45 27.40 -16.00 -0.89
N THR A 46 28.57 -15.42 -0.99
CA THR A 46 29.07 -14.83 -2.23
C THR A 46 29.27 -15.94 -3.26
N GLN A 47 28.64 -15.82 -4.41
CA GLN A 47 29.03 -16.55 -5.62
C GLN A 47 29.27 -15.54 -6.75
N GLU A 48 30.50 -15.50 -7.16
CA GLU A 48 30.98 -14.93 -8.42
C GLU A 48 30.45 -15.70 -9.64
N PRO A 49 30.48 -15.07 -10.83
CA PRO A 49 29.85 -15.61 -12.02
C PRO A 49 30.74 -16.64 -12.71
N LEU A 50 30.20 -17.80 -12.93
CA LEU A 50 30.79 -18.80 -13.83
C LEU A 50 30.31 -18.52 -15.25
N THR A 51 31.29 -18.21 -16.09
CA THR A 51 31.23 -18.31 -17.54
C THR A 51 31.04 -19.77 -17.97
N GLY A 52 29.97 -20.01 -18.70
CA GLY A 52 29.68 -21.32 -19.31
C GLY A 52 29.17 -21.11 -20.73
N GLU A 53 29.99 -21.45 -21.67
CA GLU A 53 29.71 -21.50 -23.11
C GLU A 53 28.51 -22.42 -23.40
N ALA A 54 27.65 -21.97 -24.29
CA ALA A 54 26.62 -22.79 -24.91
C ALA A 54 27.17 -23.47 -26.16
N PRO A 55 26.87 -24.74 -26.42
CA PRO A 55 27.23 -25.37 -27.68
C PRO A 55 26.30 -24.96 -28.81
N ALA A 56 26.91 -24.58 -29.93
CA ALA A 56 26.27 -24.26 -31.18
C ALA A 56 25.55 -25.47 -31.77
N GLY A 57 24.26 -25.32 -32.07
CA GLY A 57 23.50 -26.24 -32.90
C GLY A 57 23.52 -25.76 -34.35
N ASN A 58 24.01 -26.63 -35.21
CA ASN A 58 24.22 -26.44 -36.64
C ASN A 58 22.90 -26.14 -37.40
N GLU A 59 22.88 -25.04 -38.11
CA GLU A 59 22.10 -24.86 -39.33
C GLU A 59 22.90 -25.33 -40.53
N PRO A 60 22.33 -26.03 -41.49
CA PRO A 60 22.92 -26.17 -42.79
C PRO A 60 22.33 -25.17 -43.77
N THR A 61 23.08 -24.18 -44.12
CA THR A 61 22.90 -23.35 -45.31
C THR A 61 23.29 -24.14 -46.55
N PRO A 62 22.51 -24.10 -47.65
CA PRO A 62 22.99 -24.64 -48.94
C PRO A 62 23.82 -23.58 -49.63
N LYS A 63 25.06 -23.93 -49.86
CA LYS A 63 25.97 -23.18 -50.74
C LYS A 63 25.62 -23.43 -52.19
N ASN A 64 25.47 -22.33 -52.91
CA ASN A 64 25.56 -22.23 -54.36
C ASN A 64 27.04 -22.25 -54.74
N GLU A 65 27.46 -23.16 -55.52
CA GLU A 65 28.74 -23.07 -56.23
C GLU A 65 28.49 -23.44 -57.71
N SER A 66 28.70 -22.46 -58.54
CA SER A 66 28.99 -22.59 -59.99
C SER A 66 30.43 -23.07 -60.17
N PRO A 67 30.71 -23.93 -61.08
CA PRO A 67 32.13 -24.22 -61.40
C PRO A 67 32.55 -23.41 -62.62
N GLU A 68 33.67 -22.77 -62.42
CA GLU A 68 34.48 -22.12 -63.42
C GLU A 68 35.56 -23.09 -63.94
N LYS A 69 35.82 -22.94 -65.23
CA LYS A 69 36.88 -23.53 -66.08
C LYS A 69 38.23 -23.80 -65.46
N ALA A 70 38.87 -24.86 -65.99
CA ALA A 70 40.27 -24.89 -66.41
C ALA A 70 40.45 -26.10 -67.31
N ALA A 71 40.75 -25.98 -68.52
CA ALA A 71 41.93 -25.71 -69.36
C ALA A 71 43.03 -26.78 -69.35
N GLU A 72 43.17 -27.38 -70.51
CA GLU A 72 44.37 -27.75 -71.23
C GLU A 72 45.42 -28.57 -70.53
N THR A 73 45.79 -29.69 -71.18
CA THR A 73 47.07 -29.79 -71.98
C THR A 73 47.17 -31.14 -72.72
N THR A 74 47.30 -30.98 -73.98
CA THR A 74 48.39 -31.43 -74.94
C THR A 74 48.55 -32.89 -75.21
N ASN A 75 48.27 -33.21 -76.47
CA ASN A 75 48.92 -33.95 -77.53
C ASN A 75 50.28 -34.53 -77.26
N PRO A 76 50.89 -35.44 -78.08
CA PRO A 76 50.54 -35.86 -79.45
C PRO A 76 50.88 -37.33 -79.78
N GLY A 77 50.47 -37.74 -80.99
CA GLY A 77 51.07 -38.94 -81.60
C GLY A 77 50.26 -39.60 -82.70
N SER A 78 50.45 -39.09 -83.94
CA SER A 78 50.20 -39.79 -85.18
C SER A 78 51.44 -40.65 -85.52
N PRO A 79 51.49 -41.49 -86.50
CA PRO A 79 50.48 -41.90 -87.55
C PRO A 79 50.52 -43.41 -87.88
N SER A 80 49.61 -43.91 -88.65
CA SER A 80 49.96 -44.60 -89.94
C SER A 80 48.69 -45.21 -90.55
N ASN A 81 48.66 -44.84 -91.80
CA ASN A 81 47.93 -45.46 -92.88
C ASN A 81 47.81 -46.97 -92.83
N THR A 82 46.69 -47.51 -93.14
CA THR A 82 46.51 -48.40 -94.32
C THR A 82 45.04 -48.51 -94.75
N SER A 83 44.96 -48.42 -96.02
CA SER A 83 43.83 -48.55 -96.94
C SER A 83 42.94 -49.76 -96.69
N SER A 84 41.75 -49.62 -97.06
CA SER A 84 40.93 -50.41 -97.99
C SER A 84 39.67 -51.08 -97.36
N SER A 85 38.75 -50.92 -98.20
CA SER A 85 37.47 -51.65 -98.35
C SER A 85 36.30 -51.19 -97.41
N GLU A 86 35.45 -50.40 -97.99
CA GLU A 86 34.00 -50.26 -97.70
C GLU A 86 33.39 -51.65 -97.40
N PRO A 87 32.87 -51.93 -96.20
CA PRO A 87 31.94 -53.02 -96.08
C PRO A 87 30.58 -52.48 -96.48
N ALA A 88 29.88 -53.22 -97.31
CA ALA A 88 28.51 -53.00 -97.65
C ALA A 88 27.70 -52.59 -96.38
N GLU A 89 26.99 -51.44 -96.48
CA GLU A 89 26.06 -50.96 -95.46
C GLU A 89 25.18 -52.14 -95.04
N ALA A 90 25.39 -52.67 -93.82
CA ALA A 90 24.52 -53.70 -93.30
C ALA A 90 23.12 -53.14 -93.36
N ALA A 91 22.22 -53.83 -94.04
CA ALA A 91 20.84 -53.42 -94.22
C ALA A 91 20.24 -53.07 -92.89
N LYS A 92 19.75 -51.86 -92.71
CA LYS A 92 19.11 -51.35 -91.46
C LYS A 92 18.03 -52.33 -91.00
N ASN A 93 18.07 -52.76 -89.74
CA ASN A 93 17.09 -53.64 -89.11
C ASN A 93 16.69 -53.11 -87.71
N GLY A 94 15.40 -53.14 -87.35
CA GLY A 94 14.89 -52.70 -86.11
C GLY A 94 14.63 -51.18 -86.10
N LEU A 95 14.59 -50.60 -84.92
CA LEU A 95 14.31 -49.16 -84.68
C LEU A 95 15.59 -48.33 -84.89
N VAL A 96 15.49 -47.34 -85.76
CA VAL A 96 16.55 -46.41 -86.08
C VAL A 96 16.10 -44.99 -86.03
N LEU A 97 16.86 -44.11 -85.38
CA LEU A 97 16.57 -42.68 -85.31
C LEU A 97 17.23 -41.97 -86.51
N GLU A 98 16.42 -41.42 -87.42
CA GLU A 98 16.84 -40.72 -88.59
C GLU A 98 16.21 -39.33 -88.68
N ASN A 99 17.00 -38.30 -88.91
CA ASN A 99 16.52 -36.93 -89.02
C ASN A 99 15.55 -36.52 -87.88
N GLY A 100 15.75 -37.05 -86.67
CA GLY A 100 14.90 -36.77 -85.50
C GLY A 100 13.60 -37.61 -85.43
N HIS A 101 13.42 -38.53 -86.38
CA HIS A 101 12.25 -39.42 -86.45
C HIS A 101 12.67 -40.87 -86.15
N LEU A 102 11.95 -41.58 -85.31
CA LEU A 102 12.19 -43.00 -85.10
C LEU A 102 11.42 -43.85 -86.13
N ILE A 103 12.20 -44.60 -86.91
CA ILE A 103 11.68 -45.42 -88.04
C ILE A 103 12.01 -46.87 -87.77
N ASN A 104 11.13 -47.82 -88.11
CA ASN A 104 11.36 -49.22 -88.00
C ASN A 104 11.67 -49.79 -89.41
N TYR A 105 12.74 -50.54 -89.47
CA TYR A 105 13.25 -51.19 -90.67
C TYR A 105 13.23 -52.69 -90.55
N SER A 106 13.03 -53.39 -91.67
CA SER A 106 13.23 -54.83 -91.84
C SER A 106 13.99 -55.03 -93.16
N ASN A 107 15.18 -55.64 -93.09
CA ASN A 107 16.05 -55.82 -94.24
C ASN A 107 16.29 -54.60 -95.16
N GLY A 108 16.52 -53.40 -94.51
CA GLY A 108 16.76 -52.17 -95.18
C GLY A 108 15.51 -51.43 -95.70
N ILE A 109 14.33 -51.97 -95.57
CA ILE A 109 13.07 -51.38 -96.00
C ILE A 109 12.25 -50.93 -94.75
N GLU A 110 11.62 -49.77 -94.81
CA GLU A 110 10.65 -49.35 -93.79
C GLU A 110 9.56 -50.37 -93.62
N ALA A 111 9.37 -50.87 -92.41
CA ALA A 111 8.41 -51.90 -92.01
C ALA A 111 7.40 -51.39 -91.03
N THR A 112 6.11 -51.57 -91.31
CA THR A 112 5.00 -51.15 -90.44
C THR A 112 4.97 -51.97 -89.12
N ILE A 113 4.85 -51.30 -88.01
CA ILE A 113 4.61 -51.94 -86.68
C ILE A 113 3.49 -51.17 -85.97
N SER A 114 2.93 -51.81 -84.93
CA SER A 114 1.88 -51.20 -84.11
C SER A 114 2.23 -51.29 -82.64
N GLY A 115 1.74 -50.34 -81.86
CA GLY A 115 1.85 -50.33 -80.43
C GLY A 115 3.10 -49.61 -79.88
N TRP A 116 3.30 -49.76 -78.58
CA TRP A 116 4.40 -49.17 -77.86
C TRP A 116 5.73 -49.86 -78.16
N ARG A 117 6.77 -49.05 -78.34
CA ARG A 117 8.17 -49.54 -78.46
C ARG A 117 9.06 -48.70 -77.59
N ASP A 118 9.98 -49.33 -76.85
CA ASP A 118 11.07 -48.66 -76.19
C ASP A 118 12.25 -48.53 -77.14
N PHE A 119 12.83 -47.35 -77.16
CA PHE A 119 14.07 -47.08 -77.85
C PHE A 119 14.91 -46.12 -76.99
N GLU A 120 16.06 -46.60 -76.53
CA GLU A 120 17.00 -45.89 -75.68
C GLU A 120 16.32 -45.31 -74.42
N GLY A 121 15.47 -46.08 -73.76
CA GLY A 121 14.75 -45.72 -72.55
C GLY A 121 13.62 -44.71 -72.78
N SER A 122 13.28 -44.44 -73.99
CA SER A 122 12.13 -43.59 -74.40
C SER A 122 11.07 -44.43 -75.09
N TRP A 123 9.78 -44.21 -74.73
CA TRP A 123 8.66 -44.92 -75.33
C TRP A 123 8.07 -44.15 -76.51
N TYR A 124 7.86 -44.84 -77.64
CA TYR A 124 7.32 -44.39 -78.89
C TYR A 124 6.07 -45.22 -79.26
N TRP A 125 5.12 -44.60 -79.91
CA TRP A 125 3.91 -45.27 -80.39
C TRP A 125 3.86 -45.35 -81.89
N PHE A 126 3.68 -46.52 -82.39
CA PHE A 126 3.47 -46.80 -83.81
C PHE A 126 1.98 -47.13 -84.08
N ALA A 127 1.34 -46.43 -85.02
CA ALA A 127 -0.09 -46.57 -85.36
C ALA A 127 -0.26 -47.36 -86.70
N ASN A 128 0.27 -48.54 -86.76
CA ASN A 128 0.41 -49.37 -87.95
C ASN A 128 1.14 -48.56 -89.02
N SER A 129 2.34 -48.14 -88.71
CA SER A 129 3.17 -47.26 -89.52
C SER A 129 4.62 -47.66 -89.32
N SER A 130 5.52 -47.39 -90.33
CA SER A 130 6.96 -47.47 -90.18
C SER A 130 7.56 -46.40 -89.30
N LYS A 131 6.94 -45.21 -89.20
CA LYS A 131 7.35 -44.08 -88.44
C LYS A 131 6.59 -43.98 -87.10
N ALA A 132 7.30 -43.61 -86.05
CA ALA A 132 6.66 -43.32 -84.75
C ALA A 132 5.69 -42.13 -84.88
N THR A 133 4.60 -42.20 -84.21
CA THR A 133 3.57 -41.14 -84.15
C THR A 133 4.10 -39.93 -83.38
N GLU A 134 3.97 -38.76 -83.94
CA GLU A 134 4.45 -37.52 -83.34
C GLU A 134 3.30 -36.53 -83.04
N SER A 135 3.50 -35.64 -82.07
CA SER A 135 2.58 -34.54 -81.78
C SER A 135 1.09 -34.91 -81.64
N LYS A 136 0.76 -36.17 -81.29
CA LYS A 136 -0.59 -36.66 -81.23
C LYS A 136 -1.02 -37.20 -79.88
N TRP A 137 -2.30 -37.25 -79.63
CA TRP A 137 -2.96 -37.95 -78.50
C TRP A 137 -3.14 -39.43 -78.90
N VAL A 138 -2.74 -40.31 -77.98
CA VAL A 138 -2.90 -41.77 -78.18
C VAL A 138 -3.84 -42.25 -77.05
N LYS A 139 -4.83 -43.07 -77.37
CA LYS A 139 -5.68 -43.77 -76.44
C LYS A 139 -5.47 -45.28 -76.59
N THR A 140 -4.98 -45.91 -75.54
CA THR A 140 -4.78 -47.35 -75.54
C THR A 140 -4.88 -47.88 -74.10
N GLY A 141 -5.40 -49.10 -73.90
CA GLY A 141 -5.57 -49.72 -72.60
C GLY A 141 -6.43 -48.85 -71.65
N GLY A 142 -7.42 -48.11 -72.16
CA GLY A 142 -8.27 -47.23 -71.34
C GLY A 142 -7.59 -45.98 -70.79
N LYS A 143 -6.32 -45.74 -71.19
CA LYS A 143 -5.51 -44.60 -70.79
C LYS A 143 -5.25 -43.66 -71.97
N GLN A 144 -4.95 -42.40 -71.72
CA GLN A 144 -4.59 -41.43 -72.72
C GLN A 144 -3.14 -41.01 -72.52
N TYR A 145 -2.43 -40.84 -73.65
CA TYR A 145 -1.03 -40.44 -73.66
C TYR A 145 -0.83 -39.29 -74.65
N ARG A 146 0.28 -38.56 -74.50
CA ARG A 146 0.66 -37.54 -75.43
C ARG A 146 2.07 -37.77 -75.91
N LEU A 147 2.27 -37.66 -77.26
CA LEU A 147 3.57 -37.78 -77.87
C LEU A 147 4.09 -36.38 -78.20
N GLY A 148 5.40 -36.19 -77.99
CA GLY A 148 6.13 -34.99 -78.36
C GLY A 148 6.29 -34.81 -79.88
N ALA A 149 6.92 -33.71 -80.29
CA ALA A 149 7.29 -33.44 -81.67
C ALA A 149 8.36 -34.42 -82.14
N ASP A 150 9.16 -34.95 -81.22
CA ASP A 150 10.17 -35.96 -81.40
C ASP A 150 9.64 -37.41 -81.37
N GLY A 151 8.31 -37.55 -81.27
CA GLY A 151 7.63 -38.85 -81.13
C GLY A 151 7.72 -39.52 -79.75
N LYS A 152 8.51 -38.99 -78.82
CA LYS A 152 8.62 -39.55 -77.47
C LYS A 152 7.36 -39.38 -76.65
N MET A 153 7.07 -40.36 -75.86
CA MET A 153 6.00 -40.30 -74.90
C MET A 153 6.31 -39.22 -73.86
N ILE A 154 5.44 -38.24 -73.72
CA ILE A 154 5.60 -37.16 -72.71
C ILE A 154 5.30 -37.69 -71.33
N THR A 155 6.17 -37.39 -70.35
CA THR A 155 5.97 -37.56 -68.93
C THR A 155 6.04 -36.25 -68.20
N GLY A 156 5.47 -36.11 -66.99
CA GLY A 156 5.48 -34.86 -66.22
C GLY A 156 4.44 -33.84 -66.77
N ASN A 157 4.69 -32.56 -66.45
CA ASN A 157 3.82 -31.44 -66.82
C ASN A 157 4.10 -30.96 -68.24
N PHE A 158 3.09 -30.75 -69.02
CA PHE A 158 3.17 -30.17 -70.36
C PHE A 158 1.91 -29.40 -70.70
N SER A 159 2.03 -28.53 -71.70
CA SER A 159 0.90 -27.73 -72.19
C SER A 159 0.54 -28.07 -73.65
N VAL A 160 -0.71 -28.06 -73.96
CA VAL A 160 -1.21 -28.09 -75.32
C VAL A 160 -2.15 -26.90 -75.52
N GLY A 161 -1.71 -25.91 -76.34
CA GLY A 161 -2.34 -24.59 -76.34
C GLY A 161 -2.22 -23.96 -74.96
N SER A 162 -3.31 -23.41 -74.45
CA SER A 162 -3.39 -22.83 -73.10
C SER A 162 -3.70 -23.86 -71.99
N ALA A 163 -3.96 -25.11 -72.37
CA ALA A 163 -4.36 -26.13 -71.40
C ALA A 163 -3.13 -26.88 -70.83
N LEU A 164 -3.05 -26.97 -69.53
CA LEU A 164 -2.00 -27.69 -68.80
C LEU A 164 -2.42 -29.13 -68.57
N TYR A 165 -1.52 -30.07 -68.68
CA TYR A 165 -1.71 -31.53 -68.44
C TYR A 165 -0.59 -32.06 -67.59
N HIS A 166 -0.83 -33.20 -66.93
CA HIS A 166 0.18 -33.98 -66.24
C HIS A 166 0.09 -35.43 -66.75
N ALA A 167 1.16 -35.90 -67.28
CA ALA A 167 1.38 -37.29 -67.59
C ALA A 167 2.20 -37.95 -66.44
N THR A 168 1.73 -39.04 -65.91
CA THR A 168 2.49 -39.79 -64.86
C THR A 168 3.83 -40.23 -65.36
N SER A 169 4.71 -40.76 -64.48
CA SER A 169 5.95 -41.39 -64.83
C SER A 169 5.79 -42.54 -65.88
N SER A 170 4.60 -43.16 -65.93
CA SER A 170 4.23 -44.13 -66.97
C SER A 170 3.63 -43.50 -68.25
N GLY A 171 3.63 -42.18 -68.41
CA GLY A 171 3.09 -41.42 -69.54
C GLY A 171 1.54 -41.27 -69.56
N ALA A 172 0.86 -41.96 -68.65
CA ALA A 172 -0.60 -41.86 -68.61
C ALA A 172 -1.09 -40.51 -68.13
N ILE A 173 -1.99 -39.85 -68.87
CA ILE A 173 -2.55 -38.55 -68.49
C ILE A 173 -3.50 -38.72 -67.29
N VAL A 174 -3.35 -37.86 -66.28
CA VAL A 174 -4.32 -37.81 -65.19
C VAL A 174 -5.63 -37.20 -65.67
N THR A 175 -6.74 -37.96 -65.51
CA THR A 175 -8.07 -37.57 -66.00
C THR A 175 -9.12 -37.79 -64.89
N GLY A 176 -10.34 -37.24 -64.99
CA GLY A 176 -11.48 -37.73 -64.23
C GLY A 176 -12.38 -36.76 -63.48
N ASN A 177 -12.21 -35.45 -63.51
CA ASN A 177 -13.05 -34.46 -62.77
C ASN A 177 -13.20 -34.76 -61.26
N LYS A 178 -12.17 -35.30 -60.64
CA LYS A 178 -12.02 -35.59 -59.22
C LYS A 178 -10.57 -35.53 -58.83
N TRP A 179 -10.30 -35.57 -57.52
CA TRP A 179 -8.93 -35.65 -57.00
C TRP A 179 -8.22 -36.93 -57.43
N VAL A 180 -7.08 -36.75 -58.05
CA VAL A 180 -6.20 -37.85 -58.47
C VAL A 180 -4.83 -37.68 -57.88
N LYS A 181 -4.31 -38.71 -57.19
CA LYS A 181 -2.92 -38.74 -56.74
C LYS A 181 -2.06 -39.43 -57.78
N ALA A 182 -1.07 -38.75 -58.29
CA ALA A 182 -0.14 -39.31 -59.25
C ALA A 182 1.25 -38.66 -58.99
N ASP A 183 2.32 -39.46 -59.10
CA ASP A 183 3.71 -39.04 -58.88
C ASP A 183 3.93 -38.25 -57.55
N GLY A 184 3.30 -38.79 -56.50
CA GLY A 184 3.38 -38.21 -55.15
C GLY A 184 2.58 -36.93 -54.91
N LYS A 185 1.96 -36.34 -55.92
CA LYS A 185 1.20 -35.08 -55.84
C LYS A 185 -0.28 -35.32 -56.09
N TRP A 186 -1.13 -34.39 -55.66
CA TRP A 186 -2.55 -34.35 -55.93
C TRP A 186 -2.88 -33.39 -57.06
N TRP A 187 -3.77 -33.81 -57.96
CA TRP A 187 -4.21 -33.10 -59.15
C TRP A 187 -5.75 -33.08 -59.17
N PHE A 188 -6.31 -32.06 -59.81
CA PHE A 188 -7.76 -32.01 -60.06
C PHE A 188 -8.00 -31.78 -61.57
N PRO A 189 -7.92 -32.82 -62.38
CA PRO A 189 -8.10 -32.71 -63.81
C PRO A 189 -9.58 -32.58 -64.17
N ASN A 190 -9.86 -31.95 -65.31
CA ASN A 190 -11.14 -32.03 -65.98
C ASN A 190 -11.35 -33.39 -66.66
N LYS A 191 -12.55 -33.64 -67.16
CA LYS A 191 -12.85 -34.92 -67.84
C LYS A 191 -11.95 -35.20 -69.03
N ASN A 192 -11.51 -34.13 -69.73
CA ASN A 192 -10.59 -34.19 -70.90
C ASN A 192 -9.11 -34.33 -70.51
N GLY A 193 -8.80 -34.38 -69.22
CA GLY A 193 -7.43 -34.46 -68.70
C GLY A 193 -6.70 -33.12 -68.54
N SER A 194 -7.28 -32.00 -68.99
CA SER A 194 -6.67 -30.70 -68.68
C SER A 194 -6.73 -30.40 -67.17
N LEU A 195 -5.65 -29.91 -66.58
CA LEU A 195 -5.58 -29.62 -65.17
C LEU A 195 -6.31 -28.35 -64.86
N ARG A 196 -7.05 -28.32 -63.74
CA ARG A 196 -7.50 -27.09 -63.11
C ARG A 196 -6.35 -26.40 -62.43
N THR A 197 -6.35 -25.11 -62.35
CA THR A 197 -5.38 -24.28 -61.69
C THR A 197 -6.10 -23.23 -60.85
N GLY A 198 -5.40 -22.62 -59.89
CA GLY A 198 -6.00 -21.60 -59.01
C GLY A 198 -6.85 -22.19 -57.90
N TRP A 199 -7.79 -21.39 -57.39
CA TRP A 199 -8.68 -21.81 -56.30
C TRP A 199 -9.75 -22.81 -56.79
N VAL A 200 -9.83 -23.93 -56.12
CA VAL A 200 -10.83 -24.96 -56.37
C VAL A 200 -11.55 -25.29 -55.07
N SER A 201 -12.88 -25.19 -55.08
CA SER A 201 -13.73 -25.64 -53.97
C SER A 201 -14.06 -27.13 -54.17
N SER A 202 -13.84 -27.92 -53.15
CA SER A 202 -14.18 -29.33 -53.16
C SER A 202 -14.67 -29.73 -51.77
N GLY A 203 -15.89 -30.26 -51.65
CA GLY A 203 -16.56 -30.45 -50.37
C GLY A 203 -16.81 -29.14 -49.66
N ARG A 204 -16.39 -29.05 -48.41
CA ARG A 204 -16.53 -27.83 -47.60
C ARG A 204 -15.22 -27.00 -47.49
N SER A 205 -14.20 -27.34 -48.33
CA SER A 205 -12.88 -26.74 -48.27
C SER A 205 -12.45 -26.17 -49.58
N TRP A 206 -11.60 -25.14 -49.52
CA TRP A 206 -10.92 -24.54 -50.65
C TRP A 206 -9.51 -25.10 -50.74
N TYR A 207 -9.01 -25.28 -51.98
CA TYR A 207 -7.69 -25.82 -52.29
C TYR A 207 -7.03 -24.90 -53.33
N TRP A 208 -5.75 -24.78 -53.28
CA TRP A 208 -4.97 -24.05 -54.28
C TRP A 208 -4.22 -25.01 -55.17
N LEU A 209 -4.50 -24.94 -56.43
CA LEU A 209 -3.76 -25.64 -57.46
C LEU A 209 -2.77 -24.67 -58.10
N ASN A 210 -1.50 -25.00 -58.05
CA ASN A 210 -0.44 -24.13 -58.58
C ASN A 210 -0.69 -23.78 -60.02
N THR A 211 -0.68 -22.48 -60.37
CA THR A 211 -1.07 -22.00 -61.69
C THR A 211 -0.08 -22.41 -62.80
N LYS A 212 1.16 -22.75 -62.47
CA LYS A 212 2.16 -23.19 -63.44
C LYS A 212 2.21 -24.71 -63.56
N THR A 213 1.96 -25.43 -62.49
CA THR A 213 2.11 -26.90 -62.48
C THR A 213 0.78 -27.65 -62.41
N GLY A 214 -0.29 -27.04 -61.96
CA GLY A 214 -1.59 -27.70 -61.67
C GLY A 214 -1.59 -28.55 -60.39
N ALA A 215 -0.45 -28.74 -59.71
CA ALA A 215 -0.34 -29.54 -58.50
C ALA A 215 -0.99 -28.83 -57.30
N MET A 216 -1.66 -29.62 -56.43
CA MET A 216 -2.21 -29.10 -55.18
C MET A 216 -1.07 -28.61 -54.26
N ALA A 217 -1.22 -27.39 -53.80
CA ALA A 217 -0.30 -26.79 -52.83
C ALA A 217 -0.65 -27.20 -51.40
N THR A 218 0.36 -27.20 -50.52
CA THR A 218 0.23 -27.30 -49.07
C THR A 218 1.13 -26.26 -48.43
N GLY A 219 0.89 -25.94 -47.15
CA GLY A 219 1.68 -24.90 -46.46
C GLY A 219 1.31 -23.48 -46.90
N TRP A 220 2.25 -22.56 -46.76
CA TRP A 220 2.02 -21.17 -47.12
C TRP A 220 2.05 -20.94 -48.64
N VAL A 221 1.05 -20.25 -49.14
CA VAL A 221 0.97 -19.83 -50.54
C VAL A 221 0.63 -18.34 -50.65
N LYS A 222 1.25 -17.65 -51.59
CA LYS A 222 0.95 -16.25 -51.88
C LYS A 222 0.18 -16.16 -53.18
N VAL A 223 -1.05 -15.61 -53.11
CA VAL A 223 -1.97 -15.46 -54.26
C VAL A 223 -2.44 -14.02 -54.29
N ASP A 224 -2.26 -13.34 -55.40
CA ASP A 224 -2.66 -11.93 -55.58
C ASP A 224 -2.22 -11.02 -54.43
N GLY A 225 -0.94 -11.16 -54.03
CA GLY A 225 -0.35 -10.38 -52.98
C GLY A 225 -0.69 -10.82 -51.56
N LYS A 226 -1.69 -11.70 -51.34
CA LYS A 226 -2.15 -12.19 -50.02
C LYS A 226 -1.60 -13.57 -49.73
N TRP A 227 -1.26 -13.80 -48.47
CA TRP A 227 -0.83 -15.11 -47.99
C TRP A 227 -2.02 -15.94 -47.51
N TYR A 228 -1.98 -17.23 -47.81
CA TYR A 228 -2.95 -18.26 -47.41
C TYR A 228 -2.20 -19.44 -46.83
N LEU A 229 -2.78 -20.14 -45.91
CA LEU A 229 -2.19 -21.36 -45.32
C LEU A 229 -3.08 -22.55 -45.64
N LEU A 230 -2.47 -23.56 -46.24
CA LEU A 230 -3.12 -24.83 -46.56
C LEU A 230 -2.55 -25.93 -45.63
N ASN A 231 -3.40 -26.78 -45.13
CA ASN A 231 -2.95 -27.91 -44.29
C ASN A 231 -2.26 -28.99 -45.13
N GLY A 232 -1.76 -30.03 -44.44
CA GLY A 232 -1.10 -31.17 -45.13
C GLY A 232 -1.98 -31.92 -46.16
N SER A 233 -3.30 -31.79 -46.10
CA SER A 233 -4.24 -32.32 -47.07
C SER A 233 -4.62 -31.32 -48.17
N GLY A 234 -3.98 -30.13 -48.16
CA GLY A 234 -4.22 -29.06 -49.11
C GLY A 234 -5.42 -28.16 -48.82
N ALA A 235 -6.18 -28.46 -47.78
CA ALA A 235 -7.37 -27.64 -47.43
C ALA A 235 -6.95 -26.29 -46.82
N MET A 236 -7.56 -25.22 -47.32
CA MET A 236 -7.33 -23.83 -46.83
C MET A 236 -7.80 -23.70 -45.37
N LEU A 237 -6.93 -23.15 -44.53
CA LEU A 237 -7.19 -22.88 -43.16
C LEU A 237 -7.76 -21.49 -42.92
N THR A 238 -8.52 -21.34 -41.82
CA THR A 238 -9.08 -20.06 -41.38
C THR A 238 -8.89 -19.96 -39.85
N GLY A 239 -9.09 -18.76 -39.27
CA GLY A 239 -8.93 -18.52 -37.85
C GLY A 239 -7.47 -18.54 -37.39
N TRP A 240 -7.26 -18.77 -36.08
CA TRP A 240 -5.93 -18.84 -35.51
C TRP A 240 -5.16 -20.11 -35.90
N GLN A 241 -3.93 -19.92 -36.39
CA GLN A 241 -3.04 -21.01 -36.78
C GLN A 241 -1.63 -20.80 -36.18
N LYS A 242 -1.03 -21.87 -35.66
CA LYS A 242 0.32 -21.86 -35.08
C LYS A 242 1.31 -22.48 -36.07
N GLN A 243 2.25 -21.69 -36.55
CA GLN A 243 3.31 -22.13 -37.47
C GLN A 243 4.64 -21.48 -37.00
N GLY A 244 5.21 -22.02 -35.90
CA GLY A 244 6.27 -21.35 -35.17
C GLY A 244 5.69 -20.17 -34.34
N ALA A 245 5.16 -19.16 -35.03
CA ALA A 245 4.36 -18.08 -34.45
C ALA A 245 2.85 -18.31 -34.63
N TRP A 246 2.04 -17.49 -33.97
CA TRP A 246 0.60 -17.46 -34.22
C TRP A 246 0.26 -16.51 -35.37
N TYR A 247 -0.62 -16.96 -36.24
CA TYR A 247 -1.16 -16.20 -37.36
C TYR A 247 -2.69 -16.26 -37.33
N TYR A 248 -3.34 -15.27 -37.88
CA TYR A 248 -4.79 -15.27 -38.05
C TYR A 248 -5.17 -15.21 -39.51
N LEU A 249 -5.92 -16.19 -40.00
CA LEU A 249 -6.46 -16.26 -41.32
C LEU A 249 -7.93 -15.85 -41.26
N THR A 250 -8.31 -14.90 -42.09
CA THR A 250 -9.70 -14.39 -42.18
C THR A 250 -10.66 -15.51 -42.61
N SER A 251 -11.95 -15.26 -42.59
CA SER A 251 -12.94 -16.17 -43.13
C SER A 251 -12.73 -16.48 -44.63
N SER A 252 -12.10 -15.56 -45.38
CA SER A 252 -11.69 -15.78 -46.76
C SER A 252 -10.38 -16.57 -46.90
N GLY A 253 -9.75 -16.96 -45.81
CA GLY A 253 -8.47 -17.64 -45.76
C GLY A 253 -7.24 -16.74 -45.85
N ALA A 254 -7.40 -15.47 -46.17
CA ALA A 254 -6.30 -14.53 -46.31
C ALA A 254 -5.67 -14.22 -44.94
N MET A 255 -4.34 -14.22 -44.84
CA MET A 255 -3.61 -13.86 -43.65
C MET A 255 -3.88 -12.38 -43.26
N LYS A 256 -4.31 -12.19 -42.02
CA LYS A 256 -4.55 -10.86 -41.44
C LYS A 256 -3.22 -10.26 -40.96
N THR A 257 -3.08 -8.93 -41.15
CA THR A 257 -1.98 -8.14 -40.55
C THR A 257 -2.56 -6.91 -39.87
N GLY A 258 -1.80 -6.27 -38.99
CA GLY A 258 -2.22 -5.11 -38.19
C GLY A 258 -3.20 -5.49 -37.10
N TRP A 259 -4.09 -4.57 -36.73
CA TRP A 259 -5.05 -4.78 -35.64
C TRP A 259 -6.09 -5.85 -35.96
N LEU A 260 -6.30 -6.74 -35.05
CA LEU A 260 -7.32 -7.79 -35.08
C LEU A 260 -8.14 -7.76 -33.79
N SER A 261 -9.46 -7.59 -33.90
CA SER A 261 -10.39 -7.86 -32.81
C SER A 261 -10.95 -9.27 -32.97
N ASN A 262 -10.77 -10.13 -31.97
CA ASN A 262 -11.28 -11.47 -31.99
C ASN A 262 -11.65 -11.94 -30.57
N GLY A 263 -12.86 -12.46 -30.37
CA GLY A 263 -13.34 -12.90 -29.07
C GLY A 263 -13.34 -11.81 -28.00
N GLY A 264 -13.65 -10.56 -28.34
CA GLY A 264 -13.66 -9.41 -27.42
C GLY A 264 -12.29 -8.92 -27.02
N LYS A 265 -11.22 -9.45 -27.61
CA LYS A 265 -9.83 -9.06 -27.35
C LYS A 265 -9.19 -8.49 -28.60
N TRP A 266 -8.23 -7.59 -28.39
CA TRP A 266 -7.43 -7.02 -29.46
C TRP A 266 -6.06 -7.67 -29.51
N TYR A 267 -5.57 -7.89 -30.74
CA TYR A 267 -4.28 -8.46 -31.06
C TYR A 267 -3.59 -7.62 -32.11
N TRP A 268 -2.28 -7.62 -32.11
CA TRP A 268 -1.47 -7.02 -33.15
C TRP A 268 -0.73 -8.11 -33.94
N LEU A 269 -1.00 -8.13 -35.25
CA LEU A 269 -0.32 -9.01 -36.19
C LEU A 269 0.67 -8.17 -36.99
N ASN A 270 1.93 -8.52 -36.92
CA ASN A 270 3.02 -7.78 -37.59
C ASN A 270 2.66 -7.53 -39.04
N ARG A 271 2.92 -6.32 -39.53
CA ARG A 271 2.51 -5.90 -40.88
C ARG A 271 3.18 -6.70 -41.98
N ASP A 272 4.45 -7.06 -41.80
CA ASP A 272 5.27 -7.72 -42.82
C ASP A 272 5.12 -9.24 -42.75
N SER A 273 5.25 -9.80 -41.56
CA SER A 273 5.25 -11.26 -41.35
C SER A 273 3.87 -11.84 -41.07
N GLY A 274 2.90 -11.06 -40.64
CA GLY A 274 1.59 -11.55 -40.16
C GLY A 274 1.65 -12.22 -38.78
N ALA A 275 2.82 -12.38 -38.18
CA ALA A 275 2.97 -13.03 -36.88
C ALA A 275 2.37 -12.21 -35.76
N MET A 276 1.62 -12.86 -34.85
CA MET A 276 1.09 -12.24 -33.65
C MET A 276 2.24 -11.80 -32.74
N GLN A 277 2.21 -10.54 -32.31
CA GLN A 277 3.18 -9.99 -31.39
C GLN A 277 2.73 -10.05 -29.94
N THR A 278 3.69 -10.18 -29.04
CA THR A 278 3.56 -10.11 -27.57
C THR A 278 4.52 -9.09 -27.02
N GLY A 279 4.28 -8.60 -25.81
CA GLY A 279 5.11 -7.56 -25.19
C GLY A 279 4.79 -6.17 -25.72
N TRP A 280 5.78 -5.29 -25.77
CA TRP A 280 5.64 -3.93 -26.24
C TRP A 280 5.53 -3.88 -27.77
N ILE A 281 4.55 -3.17 -28.25
CA ILE A 281 4.21 -3.03 -29.66
C ILE A 281 4.10 -1.54 -29.97
N LYS A 282 4.79 -1.11 -31.02
CA LYS A 282 4.62 0.24 -31.57
C LYS A 282 3.75 0.15 -32.82
N ASP A 283 2.61 0.85 -32.82
CA ASP A 283 1.73 0.85 -33.98
C ASP A 283 2.23 1.81 -35.08
N ASP A 284 1.52 1.84 -36.20
CA ASP A 284 1.87 2.67 -37.37
C ASP A 284 1.87 4.17 -37.07
N ASN A 285 1.17 4.61 -36.02
CA ASN A 285 1.11 6.01 -35.57
C ASN A 285 2.19 6.33 -34.53
N GLY A 286 3.10 5.40 -34.27
CA GLY A 286 4.16 5.55 -33.27
C GLY A 286 3.71 5.37 -31.82
N LYS A 287 2.45 4.98 -31.58
CA LYS A 287 1.90 4.79 -30.25
C LYS A 287 2.24 3.41 -29.70
N TRP A 288 2.65 3.38 -28.44
CA TRP A 288 3.00 2.15 -27.75
C TRP A 288 1.78 1.46 -27.12
N TRP A 289 1.77 0.14 -27.22
CA TRP A 289 0.77 -0.77 -26.71
C TRP A 289 1.46 -1.95 -26.02
N PHE A 290 0.75 -2.66 -25.17
CA PHE A 290 1.30 -3.85 -24.55
C PHE A 290 0.34 -5.03 -24.72
N ALA A 291 0.85 -6.11 -25.33
CA ALA A 291 0.16 -7.39 -25.42
C ALA A 291 0.75 -8.37 -24.42
N ASP A 292 -0.10 -9.12 -23.76
CA ASP A 292 0.33 -10.17 -22.81
C ASP A 292 0.92 -11.40 -23.54
N GLY A 293 1.35 -12.41 -22.80
CA GLY A 293 1.92 -13.65 -23.35
C GLY A 293 0.96 -14.43 -24.25
N SER A 294 -0.34 -14.15 -24.22
CA SER A 294 -1.34 -14.73 -25.13
C SER A 294 -1.50 -13.89 -26.41
N GLY A 295 -0.80 -12.75 -26.53
CA GLY A 295 -0.94 -11.80 -27.61
C GLY A 295 -2.12 -10.82 -27.46
N ALA A 296 -2.96 -10.98 -26.43
CA ALA A 296 -4.06 -10.07 -26.17
C ALA A 296 -3.56 -8.75 -25.57
N LEU A 297 -4.11 -7.60 -26.03
CA LEU A 297 -3.79 -6.33 -25.41
C LEU A 297 -4.10 -6.36 -23.91
N ALA A 298 -3.12 -5.96 -23.13
CA ALA A 298 -3.29 -5.74 -21.70
C ALA A 298 -4.17 -4.50 -21.47
N SER A 299 -4.98 -4.51 -20.42
CA SER A 299 -5.88 -3.42 -20.08
C SER A 299 -5.69 -3.04 -18.62
N ALA A 300 -5.64 -1.73 -18.35
CA ALA A 300 -5.64 -1.13 -17.01
C ALA A 300 -4.67 -1.81 -16.00
N ARG A 301 -3.43 -2.12 -16.41
CA ARG A 301 -2.47 -2.84 -15.54
C ARG A 301 -1.07 -2.24 -15.58
N TRP A 302 -0.30 -2.58 -14.55
CA TRP A 302 1.14 -2.33 -14.50
C TRP A 302 1.89 -3.36 -15.34
N VAL A 303 2.94 -2.89 -16.01
CA VAL A 303 3.83 -3.70 -16.84
C VAL A 303 5.27 -3.37 -16.46
N GLN A 304 6.05 -4.38 -16.19
CA GLN A 304 7.48 -4.22 -15.97
C GLN A 304 8.20 -4.42 -17.31
N GLY A 305 9.00 -3.43 -17.70
CA GLY A 305 9.84 -3.49 -18.88
C GLY A 305 11.25 -4.01 -18.56
N ALA A 306 12.07 -4.08 -19.57
CA ALA A 306 13.50 -4.42 -19.43
C ALA A 306 14.19 -3.47 -18.45
N GLY A 307 15.12 -3.99 -17.64
CA GLY A 307 15.83 -3.20 -16.62
C GLY A 307 14.97 -2.83 -15.40
N GLY A 308 13.83 -3.52 -15.17
CA GLY A 308 13.02 -3.35 -13.96
C GLY A 308 12.15 -2.10 -13.95
N SER A 309 12.11 -1.33 -15.03
CA SER A 309 11.28 -0.11 -15.14
C SER A 309 9.80 -0.46 -15.20
N TRP A 310 8.98 0.33 -14.51
CA TRP A 310 7.54 0.15 -14.50
C TRP A 310 6.84 1.09 -15.48
N TYR A 311 5.80 0.58 -16.10
CA TYR A 311 4.92 1.28 -17.05
C TYR A 311 3.47 1.00 -16.69
N ARG A 312 2.58 1.89 -17.10
CA ARG A 312 1.15 1.70 -16.98
C ARG A 312 0.51 1.63 -18.35
N VAL A 313 -0.33 0.63 -18.59
CA VAL A 313 -1.23 0.64 -19.74
C VAL A 313 -2.63 1.06 -19.30
N ASP A 314 -3.26 1.91 -20.09
CA ASP A 314 -4.62 2.39 -19.88
C ASP A 314 -5.66 1.30 -20.18
N SER A 315 -6.94 1.59 -19.93
CA SER A 315 -8.04 0.64 -20.15
C SER A 315 -8.15 0.17 -21.61
N ASN A 316 -7.70 0.99 -22.55
CA ASN A 316 -7.68 0.65 -23.99
C ASN A 316 -6.42 -0.12 -24.41
N GLY A 317 -5.46 -0.37 -23.49
CA GLY A 317 -4.22 -1.09 -23.77
C GLY A 317 -3.05 -0.21 -24.23
N ALA A 318 -3.27 1.10 -24.41
CA ALA A 318 -2.20 2.03 -24.77
C ALA A 318 -1.30 2.32 -23.57
N MET A 319 -0.02 2.56 -23.82
CA MET A 319 0.92 3.04 -22.81
C MET A 319 0.48 4.41 -22.29
N ALA A 320 0.38 4.53 -20.99
CA ALA A 320 0.02 5.76 -20.31
C ALA A 320 1.19 6.75 -20.28
N THR A 321 0.89 8.05 -20.36
CA THR A 321 1.82 9.15 -20.10
C THR A 321 1.15 10.20 -19.21
N GLY A 322 1.93 10.97 -18.44
CA GLY A 322 1.40 11.93 -17.48
C GLY A 322 0.85 11.26 -16.22
N TRP A 323 0.04 11.99 -15.47
CA TRP A 323 -0.50 11.50 -14.20
C TRP A 323 -1.53 10.39 -14.39
N ARG A 324 -1.39 9.33 -13.58
CA ARG A 324 -2.36 8.23 -13.48
C ARG A 324 -2.68 7.92 -12.03
N GLN A 325 -3.97 7.88 -11.71
CA GLN A 325 -4.43 7.45 -10.40
C GLN A 325 -4.72 5.95 -10.40
N VAL A 326 -4.09 5.22 -9.47
CA VAL A 326 -4.28 3.79 -9.31
C VAL A 326 -4.45 3.49 -7.82
N SER A 327 -5.58 2.88 -7.45
CA SER A 327 -5.89 2.55 -6.04
C SER A 327 -5.72 3.75 -5.09
N GLY A 328 -6.19 4.93 -5.50
CA GLY A 328 -6.14 6.17 -4.72
C GLY A 328 -4.79 6.88 -4.69
N LYS A 329 -3.74 6.31 -5.25
CA LYS A 329 -2.40 6.91 -5.35
C LYS A 329 -2.16 7.43 -6.76
N TRP A 330 -1.43 8.56 -6.86
CA TRP A 330 -1.03 9.14 -8.14
C TRP A 330 0.38 8.71 -8.51
N TYR A 331 0.59 8.48 -9.80
CA TYR A 331 1.85 8.07 -10.40
C TYR A 331 2.11 8.90 -11.66
N TRP A 332 3.36 9.28 -11.89
CA TRP A 332 3.76 10.00 -13.09
C TRP A 332 4.38 9.04 -14.11
N MET A 333 3.80 9.00 -15.29
CA MET A 333 4.32 8.27 -16.44
C MET A 333 5.05 9.28 -17.33
N ASP A 334 6.37 9.26 -17.30
CA ASP A 334 7.25 10.25 -17.90
C ASP A 334 7.24 10.13 -19.43
N SER A 335 6.61 11.09 -20.10
CA SER A 335 6.53 11.11 -21.57
C SER A 335 7.89 11.32 -22.24
N ALA A 336 8.82 11.98 -21.57
CA ALA A 336 10.19 12.17 -22.06
C ALA A 336 11.04 10.91 -21.94
N GLN A 337 10.58 9.91 -21.18
CA GLN A 337 11.23 8.61 -21.01
C GLN A 337 10.32 7.46 -21.46
N ASP A 338 9.66 7.62 -22.58
CA ASP A 338 8.79 6.61 -23.20
C ASP A 338 7.76 6.01 -22.21
N GLY A 339 7.14 6.86 -21.37
CA GLY A 339 6.11 6.43 -20.42
C GLY A 339 6.62 5.67 -19.20
N LYS A 340 7.90 5.70 -18.91
CA LYS A 340 8.49 5.12 -17.71
C LYS A 340 7.93 5.79 -16.45
N MET A 341 7.55 5.01 -15.45
CA MET A 341 7.10 5.53 -14.16
C MET A 341 8.24 6.26 -13.45
N ALA A 342 7.99 7.50 -13.06
CA ALA A 342 8.90 8.24 -12.20
C ALA A 342 8.92 7.62 -10.80
N ALA A 343 10.13 7.35 -10.27
CA ALA A 343 10.30 6.84 -8.93
C ALA A 343 11.53 7.47 -8.29
N ASN A 344 11.41 7.82 -7.01
CA ASN A 344 12.43 8.47 -6.20
C ASN A 344 13.00 9.73 -6.87
N LYS A 345 12.11 10.55 -7.43
CA LYS A 345 12.50 11.75 -8.18
C LYS A 345 11.45 12.86 -8.10
N LEU A 346 11.92 14.08 -8.25
CA LEU A 346 11.10 15.26 -8.46
C LEU A 346 10.60 15.29 -9.92
N VAL A 347 9.33 15.57 -10.09
CA VAL A 347 8.65 15.70 -11.37
C VAL A 347 8.20 17.14 -11.54
N ASP A 348 8.50 17.72 -12.68
CA ASP A 348 7.96 19.00 -13.14
C ASP A 348 6.75 18.76 -14.03
N ASP A 349 5.61 19.30 -13.63
CA ASP A 349 4.40 19.33 -14.45
C ASP A 349 3.97 20.78 -14.65
N ASN A 350 4.42 21.36 -15.74
CA ASN A 350 4.13 22.75 -16.14
C ASN A 350 4.50 23.82 -15.07
N GLY A 351 5.66 23.62 -14.42
CA GLY A 351 6.18 24.53 -13.39
C GLY A 351 5.68 24.22 -11.98
N ALA A 352 4.80 23.25 -11.80
CA ALA A 352 4.46 22.70 -10.50
C ALA A 352 5.28 21.42 -10.23
N PHE A 353 5.95 21.38 -9.10
CA PHE A 353 6.83 20.28 -8.75
C PHE A 353 6.15 19.30 -7.81
N TYR A 354 6.39 17.99 -8.04
CA TYR A 354 5.81 16.88 -7.30
C TYR A 354 6.88 15.83 -7.00
N TRP A 355 6.80 15.16 -5.87
CA TRP A 355 7.72 14.07 -5.55
C TRP A 355 7.05 12.71 -5.72
N CYS A 356 7.67 11.86 -6.54
CA CYS A 356 7.33 10.45 -6.62
C CYS A 356 8.33 9.65 -5.77
N ASN A 357 7.83 8.90 -4.78
CA ASN A 357 8.67 8.10 -3.89
C ASN A 357 9.28 6.88 -4.60
N SER A 358 10.00 6.03 -3.87
CA SER A 358 10.65 4.82 -4.42
C SER A 358 9.66 3.82 -5.04
N SER A 359 8.41 3.81 -4.61
CA SER A 359 7.35 2.99 -5.23
C SER A 359 6.69 3.67 -6.43
N GLY A 360 7.12 4.89 -6.79
CA GLY A 360 6.51 5.72 -7.83
C GLY A 360 5.28 6.50 -7.39
N ALA A 361 4.79 6.30 -6.18
CA ALA A 361 3.61 7.02 -5.70
C ALA A 361 3.95 8.47 -5.34
N MET A 362 3.11 9.43 -5.78
CA MET A 362 3.21 10.83 -5.42
C MET A 362 3.03 11.02 -3.92
N ILE A 363 3.93 11.74 -3.28
CA ILE A 363 3.85 12.12 -1.87
C ILE A 363 2.85 13.27 -1.69
N ARG A 364 2.15 13.26 -0.57
CA ARG A 364 1.18 14.29 -0.16
C ARG A 364 1.23 14.48 1.35
N ASN A 365 1.11 15.74 1.81
CA ASN A 365 1.15 16.11 3.22
C ASN A 365 2.36 15.53 3.96
N ASP A 366 3.51 15.53 3.32
CA ASP A 366 4.72 14.95 3.89
C ASP A 366 5.99 15.57 3.33
N TRP A 367 7.09 15.33 4.05
CA TRP A 367 8.42 15.75 3.65
C TRP A 367 9.00 14.82 2.57
N CYS A 368 9.67 15.43 1.59
CA CYS A 368 10.47 14.74 0.60
C CYS A 368 11.83 15.42 0.43
N LYS A 369 12.80 14.70 -0.08
CA LYS A 369 14.18 15.14 -0.17
C LYS A 369 14.84 14.71 -1.47
N ASP A 370 15.40 15.69 -2.19
CA ASP A 370 16.42 15.46 -3.21
C ASP A 370 17.82 15.79 -2.63
N SER A 371 18.44 16.91 -2.99
CA SER A 371 19.59 17.50 -2.31
C SER A 371 19.15 18.31 -1.08
N THR A 372 17.92 18.85 -1.09
CA THR A 372 17.30 19.66 -0.06
C THR A 372 15.97 19.06 0.39
N TRP A 373 15.41 19.56 1.50
CA TRP A 373 14.09 19.17 1.95
C TRP A 373 13.01 20.04 1.31
N HIS A 374 11.89 19.41 0.96
CA HIS A 374 10.68 20.04 0.41
C HIS A 374 9.45 19.49 1.11
N TRP A 375 8.35 20.24 1.11
CA TRP A 375 7.06 19.77 1.62
C TRP A 375 6.05 19.64 0.51
N ALA A 376 5.55 18.44 0.31
CA ALA A 376 4.43 18.18 -0.59
C ALA A 376 3.10 18.50 0.11
N SER A 377 2.33 19.40 -0.48
CA SER A 377 1.00 19.81 0.01
C SER A 377 -0.03 18.69 -0.06
N GLY A 378 -1.26 18.95 0.36
CA GLY A 378 -2.39 18.05 0.20
C GLY A 378 -2.74 17.74 -1.26
N SER A 379 -2.40 18.60 -2.21
CA SER A 379 -2.51 18.33 -3.64
C SER A 379 -1.35 17.48 -4.18
N GLY A 380 -0.23 17.42 -3.46
CA GLY A 380 1.04 16.83 -3.87
C GLY A 380 2.04 17.83 -4.42
N ALA A 381 1.61 19.03 -4.80
CA ALA A 381 2.52 20.09 -5.25
C ALA A 381 3.40 20.59 -4.09
N MET A 382 4.64 20.99 -4.39
CA MET A 382 5.53 21.58 -3.40
C MET A 382 4.95 22.87 -2.86
N SER A 383 4.97 23.00 -1.52
CA SER A 383 4.50 24.20 -0.82
C SER A 383 5.59 25.24 -0.76
N SER A 384 5.20 26.52 -0.71
CA SER A 384 6.08 27.67 -0.55
C SER A 384 5.68 28.52 0.68
N GLY A 385 6.60 29.31 1.19
CA GLY A 385 6.36 30.22 2.30
C GLY A 385 6.31 29.54 3.67
N TRP A 386 5.49 30.07 4.58
CA TRP A 386 5.37 29.54 5.93
C TRP A 386 4.63 28.20 5.99
N LEU A 387 5.28 27.20 6.58
CA LEU A 387 4.71 25.87 6.84
C LEU A 387 4.70 25.59 8.33
N LYS A 388 3.56 25.18 8.87
CA LYS A 388 3.44 24.64 10.24
C LYS A 388 3.14 23.16 10.20
N THR A 389 4.06 22.34 10.68
CA THR A 389 3.88 20.90 10.80
C THR A 389 4.66 20.33 12.00
N GLY A 390 4.18 19.25 12.61
CA GLY A 390 4.84 18.65 13.77
C GLY A 390 5.07 19.63 14.94
N GLY A 391 4.19 20.63 15.12
CA GLY A 391 4.33 21.65 16.17
C GLY A 391 5.40 22.73 15.91
N SER A 392 6.12 22.65 14.79
CA SER A 392 7.17 23.61 14.42
C SER A 392 6.80 24.39 13.17
N TRP A 393 7.37 25.58 13.03
CA TRP A 393 7.29 26.38 11.82
C TRP A 393 8.54 26.19 10.97
N TYR A 394 8.38 26.23 9.66
CA TYR A 394 9.41 26.10 8.64
C TYR A 394 9.22 27.19 7.59
N TRP A 395 10.26 27.54 6.87
CA TRP A 395 10.20 28.43 5.73
C TRP A 395 10.65 27.69 4.47
N LEU A 396 9.76 27.66 3.49
CA LEU A 396 10.00 27.07 2.18
C LEU A 396 10.21 28.22 1.19
N ASP A 397 11.35 28.26 0.53
CA ASP A 397 11.78 29.40 -0.28
C ASP A 397 10.79 29.69 -1.43
N PRO A 398 10.04 30.79 -1.38
CA PRO A 398 9.11 31.13 -2.47
C PRO A 398 9.82 31.62 -3.73
N SER A 399 11.12 31.96 -3.67
CA SER A 399 11.89 32.45 -4.81
C SER A 399 12.45 31.35 -5.67
N ASP A 400 12.61 30.14 -5.12
CA ASP A 400 13.01 28.93 -5.86
C ASP A 400 11.75 28.17 -6.28
N PRO A 401 11.58 27.84 -7.57
CA PRO A 401 10.39 27.10 -8.04
C PRO A 401 10.16 25.75 -7.35
N LYS A 402 11.21 25.12 -6.83
CA LYS A 402 11.13 23.85 -6.09
C LYS A 402 10.81 24.03 -4.61
N HIS A 403 10.85 25.25 -4.13
CA HIS A 403 10.55 25.64 -2.75
C HIS A 403 11.32 24.83 -1.68
N PRO A 404 12.68 24.86 -1.69
CA PRO A 404 13.47 24.17 -0.70
C PRO A 404 13.27 24.76 0.69
N MET A 405 13.36 23.90 1.72
CA MET A 405 13.36 24.32 3.12
C MET A 405 14.65 25.07 3.46
N LEU A 406 14.52 26.28 3.96
CA LEU A 406 15.66 27.10 4.37
C LEU A 406 16.06 26.84 5.83
N THR A 407 17.35 27.07 6.11
CA THR A 407 17.96 26.99 7.44
C THR A 407 18.80 28.25 7.71
N GLY A 408 19.22 28.44 8.96
CA GLY A 408 20.03 29.59 9.35
C GLY A 408 19.21 30.84 9.54
N LEU A 409 19.86 31.99 9.42
CA LEU A 409 19.25 33.31 9.53
C LEU A 409 18.57 33.70 8.23
N GLN A 410 17.29 34.04 8.29
CA GLN A 410 16.49 34.49 7.15
C GLN A 410 15.75 35.77 7.49
N THR A 411 15.72 36.73 6.56
CA THR A 411 14.90 37.93 6.67
C THR A 411 13.63 37.76 5.83
N ILE A 412 12.48 37.73 6.49
CA ILE A 412 11.17 37.48 5.88
C ILE A 412 10.26 38.66 6.26
N ASP A 413 9.71 39.32 5.27
CA ASP A 413 8.84 40.53 5.46
C ASP A 413 9.43 41.55 6.42
N GLY A 414 10.75 41.83 6.31
CA GLY A 414 11.45 42.79 7.12
C GLY A 414 11.76 42.40 8.57
N SER A 415 11.45 41.16 8.95
CA SER A 415 11.78 40.59 10.25
C SER A 415 12.77 39.42 10.10
N ASP A 416 13.72 39.33 11.02
CA ASP A 416 14.71 38.26 11.05
C ASP A 416 14.20 37.07 11.82
N TYR A 417 14.42 35.88 11.26
CA TYR A 417 14.09 34.57 11.86
C TYR A 417 15.31 33.66 11.77
N PHE A 418 15.42 32.72 12.68
CA PHE A 418 16.46 31.72 12.64
C PHE A 418 15.86 30.31 12.55
N PHE A 419 16.27 29.59 11.52
CA PHE A 419 15.87 28.19 11.30
C PHE A 419 17.03 27.28 11.65
N LYS A 420 16.78 26.31 12.52
CA LYS A 420 17.76 25.29 12.94
C LYS A 420 18.20 24.45 11.73
N ASN A 421 19.26 23.64 11.90
CA ASN A 421 19.69 22.69 10.85
C ASN A 421 18.59 21.70 10.46
N SER A 422 17.62 21.46 11.35
CA SER A 422 16.42 20.67 11.04
C SER A 422 15.35 21.42 10.25
N GLY A 423 15.59 22.70 9.91
CA GLY A 423 14.62 23.61 9.30
C GLY A 423 13.59 24.20 10.27
N ALA A 424 13.47 23.65 11.48
CA ALA A 424 12.50 24.17 12.44
C ALA A 424 12.89 25.58 12.93
N MET A 425 11.94 26.52 12.86
CA MET A 425 12.12 27.89 13.35
C MET A 425 12.45 27.88 14.84
N ALA A 426 13.47 28.61 15.22
CA ALA A 426 13.77 28.87 16.62
C ALA A 426 12.72 29.81 17.22
N SER A 427 12.26 29.50 18.43
CA SER A 427 11.39 30.41 19.21
C SER A 427 11.69 30.26 20.70
N THR A 428 11.46 31.32 21.44
CA THR A 428 11.66 31.37 22.90
C THR A 428 13.06 30.94 23.37
N CYS A 429 14.07 31.21 22.55
CA CYS A 429 15.46 30.84 22.85
C CYS A 429 16.47 31.84 22.25
N TRP A 430 17.70 31.79 22.77
CA TRP A 430 18.83 32.45 22.18
C TRP A 430 19.37 31.70 20.99
N VAL A 431 19.62 32.37 19.88
CA VAL A 431 20.22 31.80 18.67
C VAL A 431 21.48 32.58 18.32
N LYS A 432 22.55 31.85 18.00
CA LYS A 432 23.79 32.47 17.50
C LYS A 432 23.52 32.96 16.08
N VAL A 433 23.81 34.24 15.84
CA VAL A 433 23.51 34.89 14.57
C VAL A 433 24.76 35.15 13.71
N ASP A 434 25.96 35.03 14.32
CA ASP A 434 27.23 35.23 13.61
C ASP A 434 28.33 34.28 14.09
N ALA A 435 29.44 34.29 13.36
CA ALA A 435 30.62 33.45 13.66
C ALA A 435 31.35 33.89 14.94
N ALA A 436 31.19 35.15 15.39
CA ALA A 436 31.77 35.65 16.65
C ALA A 436 31.04 35.07 17.88
N GLY A 437 29.90 34.41 17.67
CA GLY A 437 29.11 33.79 18.72
C GLY A 437 28.10 34.71 19.38
N ASN A 438 27.86 35.87 18.82
CA ASN A 438 26.81 36.77 19.28
C ASN A 438 25.45 36.15 19.02
N ALA A 439 24.53 36.34 19.97
CA ALA A 439 23.21 35.74 19.92
C ALA A 439 22.11 36.82 20.01
N ARG A 440 20.99 36.55 19.33
CA ARG A 440 19.75 37.33 19.45
C ARG A 440 18.66 36.43 20.04
N PHE A 441 17.71 37.00 20.72
CA PHE A 441 16.62 36.23 21.30
C PHE A 441 15.47 36.12 20.30
N ALA A 442 15.10 34.87 19.98
CA ALA A 442 13.92 34.56 19.19
C ALA A 442 12.68 34.64 20.10
N SER A 443 11.73 35.50 19.77
CA SER A 443 10.45 35.66 20.49
C SER A 443 9.57 34.38 20.36
N SER A 444 8.40 34.40 20.98
CA SER A 444 7.42 33.32 20.82
C SER A 444 6.89 33.22 19.38
N SER A 445 6.90 34.32 18.61
CA SER A 445 6.59 34.30 17.17
C SER A 445 7.76 33.87 16.29
N GLY A 446 8.95 33.65 16.85
CA GLY A 446 10.18 33.35 16.15
C GLY A 446 10.98 34.55 15.71
N ALA A 447 10.38 35.74 15.63
CA ALA A 447 11.11 36.98 15.23
C ALA A 447 12.22 37.30 16.21
N LEU A 448 13.41 37.65 15.70
CA LEU A 448 14.56 37.99 16.48
C LEU A 448 14.43 39.42 16.99
N GLY A 449 14.41 39.58 18.33
CA GLY A 449 14.32 40.87 18.99
C GLY A 449 15.63 41.66 18.96
N ASN A 450 15.56 42.87 19.54
CA ASN A 450 16.70 43.80 19.64
C ASN A 450 17.66 43.51 20.81
N ILE A 451 17.29 42.52 21.65
CA ILE A 451 18.16 42.09 22.76
C ILE A 451 19.23 41.18 22.17
N THR A 452 20.48 41.59 22.34
CA THR A 452 21.66 40.80 21.93
C THR A 452 22.38 40.29 23.16
N ARG A 453 23.06 39.16 23.01
CA ARG A 453 23.98 38.58 23.96
C ARG A 453 25.31 38.34 23.25
N ASP A 454 26.34 39.08 23.67
CA ASP A 454 27.67 38.91 23.13
C ASP A 454 28.26 37.52 23.45
N ALA A 455 29.32 37.13 22.78
CA ALA A 455 29.97 35.81 22.99
C ALA A 455 30.43 35.61 24.44
N ASP A 456 30.79 36.67 25.15
CA ASP A 456 31.19 36.65 26.58
C ASP A 456 30.00 36.60 27.55
N GLY A 457 28.77 36.65 27.03
CA GLY A 457 27.53 36.63 27.79
C GLY A 457 26.92 38.01 28.13
N THR A 458 27.53 39.11 27.74
CA THR A 458 27.05 40.47 28.00
C THR A 458 25.73 40.74 27.28
N LEU A 459 24.72 41.23 28.01
CA LEU A 459 23.40 41.56 27.45
C LEU A 459 23.31 43.04 27.09
N LYS A 460 22.82 43.31 25.89
CA LYS A 460 22.56 44.66 25.38
C LYS A 460 21.15 44.76 24.79
N ASN A 461 20.54 45.91 24.93
CA ASN A 461 19.31 46.31 24.26
C ASN A 461 19.61 47.46 23.29
N ASN A 462 19.50 47.23 21.98
CA ASN A 462 19.94 48.23 20.98
C ASN A 462 21.35 48.77 21.27
N GLY A 463 22.29 47.90 21.64
CA GLY A 463 23.67 48.28 21.95
C GLY A 463 23.91 48.79 23.38
N VAL A 464 22.88 49.11 24.15
CA VAL A 464 23.00 49.61 25.54
C VAL A 464 23.08 48.43 26.53
N LEU A 465 24.03 48.48 27.47
CA LEU A 465 24.21 47.47 28.52
C LEU A 465 22.95 47.30 29.38
N CYS A 466 22.54 46.06 29.58
CA CYS A 466 21.40 45.70 30.43
C CYS A 466 21.82 45.47 31.89
N SER A 467 20.91 45.73 32.85
CA SER A 467 21.10 45.50 34.28
C SER A 467 19.78 45.03 34.90
N GLY A 468 19.81 44.00 35.75
CA GLY A 468 18.61 43.44 36.37
C GLY A 468 17.71 42.67 35.40
N TRP A 469 16.39 42.78 35.56
CA TRP A 469 15.43 42.11 34.70
C TRP A 469 15.36 42.74 33.30
N VAL A 470 15.57 41.90 32.29
CA VAL A 470 15.52 42.29 30.87
C VAL A 470 14.30 41.65 30.24
N ASN A 471 13.44 42.47 29.65
CA ASN A 471 12.26 42.02 28.93
C ASN A 471 12.64 41.53 27.51
N LEU A 472 12.33 40.26 27.20
CA LEU A 472 12.59 39.66 25.90
C LEU A 472 11.37 39.71 24.96
N GLY A 473 10.28 40.30 25.40
CA GLY A 473 8.99 40.32 24.70
C GLY A 473 8.08 39.20 25.11
N SER A 474 6.78 39.32 24.81
CA SER A 474 5.74 38.30 25.06
C SER A 474 5.70 37.78 26.53
N GLY A 475 5.99 38.64 27.49
CA GLY A 475 6.02 38.28 28.92
C GLY A 475 7.28 37.53 29.38
N MET A 476 8.18 37.19 28.47
CA MET A 476 9.44 36.53 28.76
C MET A 476 10.48 37.50 29.31
N LYS A 477 11.27 37.02 30.27
CA LYS A 477 12.32 37.84 30.91
C LYS A 477 13.59 37.01 31.03
N THR A 478 14.73 37.70 31.01
CA THR A 478 16.03 37.16 31.45
C THR A 478 16.60 38.11 32.53
N TYR A 479 17.76 37.78 33.06
CA TYR A 479 18.39 38.59 34.09
C TYR A 479 19.84 38.89 33.72
N ALA A 480 20.18 40.15 33.70
CA ALA A 480 21.55 40.65 33.57
C ALA A 480 22.12 40.91 34.96
N ASP A 481 23.27 40.36 35.29
CA ASP A 481 23.96 40.67 36.56
C ASP A 481 24.25 42.18 36.61
N PRO A 482 23.81 42.87 37.68
CA PRO A 482 23.96 44.36 37.75
C PRO A 482 25.38 44.88 37.72
N LYS A 483 26.36 44.05 38.05
CA LYS A 483 27.80 44.46 38.12
C LYS A 483 28.53 44.11 36.81
N THR A 484 28.24 42.95 36.22
CA THR A 484 28.98 42.44 35.07
C THR A 484 28.20 42.62 33.75
N HIS A 485 26.91 42.93 33.82
CA HIS A 485 25.98 43.02 32.70
C HIS A 485 25.81 41.67 31.93
N LYS A 486 26.34 40.58 32.47
CA LYS A 486 26.27 39.27 31.86
C LYS A 486 24.96 38.57 32.18
N ALA A 487 24.49 37.77 31.23
CA ALA A 487 23.32 36.89 31.43
C ALA A 487 23.57 35.94 32.60
N LYS A 488 22.68 35.94 33.57
CA LYS A 488 22.73 35.03 34.72
C LYS A 488 21.73 33.92 34.56
N THR A 489 22.09 32.67 34.90
CA THR A 489 21.23 31.51 34.83
C THR A 489 21.15 30.82 36.22
N GLY A 490 20.18 29.90 36.37
CA GLY A 490 19.93 29.27 37.67
C GLY A 490 19.07 30.15 38.58
N TRP A 491 19.22 29.94 39.90
CA TRP A 491 18.43 30.66 40.87
C TRP A 491 18.85 32.10 41.03
N ILE A 492 17.87 32.98 40.95
CA ILE A 492 18.02 34.42 41.25
C ILE A 492 17.21 34.73 42.50
N LYS A 493 17.88 35.32 43.51
CA LYS A 493 17.25 35.78 44.75
C LYS A 493 17.09 37.30 44.71
N GLU A 494 15.88 37.77 44.89
CA GLU A 494 15.57 39.19 44.95
C GLU A 494 14.70 39.45 46.19
N GLY A 495 15.32 40.03 47.21
CA GLY A 495 14.72 40.12 48.54
C GLY A 495 14.48 38.71 49.12
N SER A 496 13.23 38.43 49.50
CA SER A 496 12.81 37.10 50.01
C SER A 496 12.31 36.14 48.91
N VAL A 497 12.27 36.61 47.66
CA VAL A 497 11.68 35.87 46.55
C VAL A 497 12.77 35.20 45.70
N TYR A 498 12.48 33.97 45.27
CA TYR A 498 13.35 33.26 44.36
C TYR A 498 12.69 33.13 42.99
N TYR A 499 13.51 33.23 41.94
CA TYR A 499 13.19 33.04 40.55
C TYR A 499 14.19 32.08 39.93
N TYR A 500 13.84 31.40 38.85
CA TYR A 500 14.78 30.53 38.19
C TYR A 500 14.91 30.91 36.69
N ILE A 501 16.14 31.17 36.27
CA ILE A 501 16.46 31.35 34.85
C ILE A 501 16.93 30.00 34.32
N ASN A 502 16.20 29.43 33.38
CA ASN A 502 16.54 28.16 32.78
C ASN A 502 17.92 28.23 32.08
N PRO A 503 18.90 27.43 32.44
CA PRO A 503 20.25 27.52 31.87
C PRO A 503 20.30 27.29 30.37
N SER A 504 19.41 26.45 29.83
CA SER A 504 19.40 26.13 28.42
C SER A 504 18.75 27.20 27.56
N SER A 505 17.66 27.79 28.03
CA SER A 505 16.95 28.83 27.29
C SER A 505 17.40 30.25 27.65
N GLY A 506 18.01 30.46 28.81
CA GLY A 506 18.35 31.78 29.36
C GLY A 506 17.12 32.61 29.74
N VAL A 507 15.94 32.01 29.87
CA VAL A 507 14.66 32.67 30.13
C VAL A 507 14.16 32.30 31.54
N MET A 508 13.48 33.27 32.19
CA MET A 508 12.82 33.07 33.46
C MET A 508 11.77 31.96 33.33
N ALA A 509 11.91 30.94 34.14
CA ALA A 509 11.02 29.80 34.16
C ALA A 509 9.71 30.13 34.88
N THR A 510 8.62 29.47 34.48
CA THR A 510 7.30 29.53 35.10
C THR A 510 6.74 28.09 35.12
N GLY A 511 5.72 27.85 35.92
CA GLY A 511 5.12 26.50 36.04
C GLY A 511 6.03 25.48 36.72
N TRP A 512 5.81 24.22 36.43
CA TRP A 512 6.58 23.13 37.01
C TRP A 512 7.99 23.06 36.44
N GLN A 513 8.98 23.02 37.34
CA GLN A 513 10.40 22.91 36.98
C GLN A 513 11.05 21.78 37.79
N LYS A 514 11.74 20.88 37.11
CA LYS A 514 12.57 19.83 37.76
C LYS A 514 14.03 20.31 37.74
N ILE A 515 14.53 20.69 38.89
CA ILE A 515 15.89 21.25 39.03
C ILE A 515 16.70 20.32 39.95
N ASN A 516 17.79 19.77 39.44
CA ASN A 516 18.64 18.81 40.15
C ASN A 516 17.83 17.66 40.80
N GLY A 517 16.89 17.10 40.07
CA GLY A 517 16.05 15.99 40.53
C GLY A 517 14.82 16.39 41.33
N THR A 518 14.75 17.61 41.87
CA THR A 518 13.68 18.12 42.74
C THR A 518 12.69 18.98 41.93
N TRP A 519 11.40 18.77 42.16
CA TRP A 519 10.35 19.56 41.53
C TRP A 519 10.06 20.84 42.32
N TYR A 520 9.93 21.93 41.59
CA TYR A 520 9.53 23.26 42.06
C TYR A 520 8.36 23.77 41.21
N LEU A 521 7.54 24.61 41.83
CA LEU A 521 6.47 25.27 41.13
C LEU A 521 6.74 26.77 41.15
N LEU A 522 6.83 27.35 39.94
CA LEU A 522 7.04 28.81 39.77
C LEU A 522 5.73 29.42 39.26
N GLY A 523 5.30 30.52 39.85
CA GLY A 523 4.12 31.26 39.43
C GLY A 523 4.24 31.81 38.01
N TYR A 524 3.16 32.28 37.43
CA TYR A 524 3.16 32.92 36.09
C TYR A 524 4.08 34.18 36.05
N ASN A 525 4.33 34.82 37.21
CA ASN A 525 5.27 35.91 37.38
C ASN A 525 6.71 35.45 37.66
N GLY A 526 7.00 34.15 37.58
CA GLY A 526 8.31 33.56 37.83
C GLY A 526 8.65 33.31 39.30
N LYS A 527 7.84 33.81 40.24
CA LYS A 527 8.11 33.65 41.70
C LYS A 527 7.99 32.20 42.12
N MET A 528 8.97 31.66 42.85
CA MET A 528 8.90 30.36 43.44
C MET A 528 7.78 30.30 44.48
N LEU A 529 6.91 29.31 44.36
CA LEU A 529 5.76 29.11 45.25
C LEU A 529 6.12 28.14 46.40
N THR A 530 5.50 28.36 47.56
CA THR A 530 5.62 27.53 48.75
C THR A 530 4.24 27.22 49.32
N GLY A 531 4.13 26.27 50.25
CA GLY A 531 2.89 25.83 50.84
C GLY A 531 1.97 25.06 49.89
N TRP A 532 0.69 25.00 50.20
CA TRP A 532 -0.32 24.33 49.39
C TRP A 532 -0.60 25.06 48.06
N GLN A 533 -0.51 24.32 46.98
CA GLN A 533 -0.78 24.86 45.63
C GLN A 533 -1.75 23.94 44.88
N LYS A 534 -2.77 24.54 44.29
CA LYS A 534 -3.76 23.82 43.49
C LYS A 534 -3.48 24.03 41.99
N VAL A 535 -3.11 22.96 41.28
CA VAL A 535 -2.80 23.01 39.85
C VAL A 535 -3.71 22.06 39.12
N SER A 536 -4.48 22.57 38.16
CA SER A 536 -5.45 21.78 37.38
C SER A 536 -6.38 20.90 38.24
N GLY A 537 -6.84 21.45 39.36
CA GLY A 537 -7.77 20.77 40.28
C GLY A 537 -7.09 19.91 41.34
N THR A 538 -5.81 19.59 41.21
CA THR A 538 -5.05 18.73 42.14
C THR A 538 -4.21 19.57 43.10
N TRP A 539 -4.19 19.19 44.38
CA TRP A 539 -3.38 19.83 45.37
C TRP A 539 -1.96 19.23 45.49
N TYR A 540 -1.00 20.10 45.64
CA TYR A 540 0.42 19.80 45.87
C TYR A 540 0.93 20.63 47.04
N TYR A 541 1.99 20.17 47.68
CA TYR A 541 2.63 20.94 48.75
C TYR A 541 4.11 21.19 48.49
N MET A 542 4.48 22.48 48.51
CA MET A 542 5.84 22.95 48.38
C MET A 542 6.35 23.31 49.76
N ASN A 543 7.46 22.78 50.20
CA ASN A 543 8.05 23.14 51.49
C ASN A 543 8.60 24.57 51.52
N GLY A 544 9.17 25.02 52.62
CA GLY A 544 9.72 26.37 52.76
C GLY A 544 10.88 26.71 51.81
N SER A 545 11.55 25.71 51.25
CA SER A 545 12.57 25.87 50.21
C SER A 545 11.99 25.80 48.78
N GLY A 546 10.67 25.67 48.64
CA GLY A 546 9.98 25.53 47.35
C GLY A 546 9.95 24.11 46.79
N ALA A 547 10.59 23.14 47.45
CA ALA A 547 10.66 21.78 46.97
C ALA A 547 9.33 21.05 47.16
N MET A 548 8.80 20.44 46.09
CA MET A 548 7.59 19.63 46.14
C MET A 548 7.77 18.44 47.07
N GLN A 549 6.81 18.24 47.93
CA GLN A 549 6.80 17.13 48.89
C GLN A 549 6.08 15.91 48.33
N THR A 550 6.46 14.73 48.78
CA THR A 550 5.83 13.44 48.53
C THR A 550 5.76 12.64 49.83
N GLY A 551 4.92 11.64 49.88
CA GLY A 551 4.75 10.80 51.08
C GLY A 551 3.89 11.47 52.16
N TRP A 552 4.12 11.09 53.45
CA TRP A 552 3.38 11.63 54.58
C TRP A 552 3.73 13.09 54.87
N LEU A 553 2.72 13.91 54.93
CA LEU A 553 2.82 15.34 55.28
C LEU A 553 1.92 15.67 56.45
N LYS A 554 2.49 16.27 57.49
CA LYS A 554 1.73 16.80 58.62
C LYS A 554 1.67 18.31 58.57
N GLN A 555 0.46 18.86 58.46
CA GLN A 555 0.21 20.30 58.44
C GLN A 555 -0.94 20.65 59.36
N GLY A 556 -0.73 21.66 60.23
CA GLY A 556 -1.77 22.10 61.17
C GLY A 556 -2.32 20.99 62.08
N GLY A 557 -1.50 20.00 62.43
CA GLY A 557 -1.95 18.84 63.21
C GLY A 557 -2.55 17.71 62.39
N THR A 558 -2.93 17.96 61.14
CA THR A 558 -3.56 16.99 60.23
C THR A 558 -2.52 16.29 59.35
N TRP A 559 -2.71 15.00 59.11
CA TRP A 559 -1.91 14.20 58.21
C TRP A 559 -2.54 14.12 56.81
N TYR A 560 -1.71 14.21 55.82
CA TYR A 560 -2.02 14.07 54.40
C TYR A 560 -1.07 13.06 53.77
N TRP A 561 -1.48 12.47 52.66
CA TRP A 561 -0.61 11.65 51.82
C TRP A 561 -0.45 12.28 50.45
N LEU A 562 0.78 12.53 50.08
CA LEU A 562 1.16 13.01 48.76
C LEU A 562 1.74 11.83 47.98
N SER A 563 1.17 11.51 46.84
CA SER A 563 1.65 10.40 45.99
C SER A 563 3.10 10.60 45.54
N GLY A 564 3.69 9.62 44.87
CA GLY A 564 5.01 9.77 44.26
C GLY A 564 5.10 10.90 43.20
N SER A 565 3.97 11.32 42.64
CA SER A 565 3.87 12.49 41.75
C SER A 565 3.69 13.81 42.50
N GLY A 566 3.63 13.80 43.85
CA GLY A 566 3.34 14.96 44.67
C GLY A 566 1.87 15.30 44.83
N ALA A 567 0.99 14.63 44.14
CA ALA A 567 -0.46 14.87 44.19
C ALA A 567 -1.04 14.43 45.53
N MET A 568 -1.79 15.32 46.22
CA MET A 568 -2.53 14.98 47.43
C MET A 568 -3.62 13.95 47.07
N THR A 569 -3.70 12.90 47.87
CA THR A 569 -4.66 11.82 47.66
C THR A 569 -5.89 11.95 48.53
N THR A 570 -7.01 11.42 48.05
CA THR A 570 -8.28 11.28 48.75
C THR A 570 -8.78 9.84 48.63
N GLY A 571 -9.72 9.44 49.48
CA GLY A 571 -10.26 8.09 49.47
C GLY A 571 -9.28 7.05 50.03
N TRP A 572 -9.48 5.79 49.71
CA TRP A 572 -8.65 4.69 50.17
C TRP A 572 -7.29 4.64 49.48
N GLN A 573 -6.23 4.59 50.24
CA GLN A 573 -4.86 4.46 49.73
C GLN A 573 -4.13 3.31 50.48
N LYS A 574 -3.43 2.44 49.77
CA LYS A 574 -2.60 1.39 50.33
C LYS A 574 -1.17 1.89 50.45
N ILE A 575 -0.70 2.11 51.67
CA ILE A 575 0.62 2.68 51.95
C ILE A 575 1.40 1.71 52.82
N GLY A 576 2.55 1.25 52.35
CA GLY A 576 3.37 0.28 53.11
C GLY A 576 2.63 -1.02 53.44
N GLY A 577 1.69 -1.47 52.62
CA GLY A 577 0.87 -2.66 52.86
C GLY A 577 -0.39 -2.40 53.66
N THR A 578 -0.52 -1.26 54.35
CA THR A 578 -1.67 -0.88 55.22
C THR A 578 -2.61 0.06 54.44
N TRP A 579 -3.93 -0.12 54.62
CA TRP A 579 -4.93 0.74 54.06
C TRP A 579 -5.21 1.95 54.97
N TYR A 580 -5.21 3.13 54.34
CA TYR A 580 -5.51 4.41 54.97
C TYR A 580 -6.64 5.09 54.19
N TYR A 581 -7.50 5.81 54.89
CA TYR A 581 -8.55 6.56 54.25
C TYR A 581 -8.33 8.07 54.46
N PHE A 582 -8.46 8.82 53.35
CA PHE A 582 -8.35 10.28 53.33
C PHE A 582 -9.69 10.85 52.90
N ASP A 583 -10.19 11.82 53.62
CA ASP A 583 -11.47 12.49 53.29
C ASP A 583 -11.38 13.34 52.02
N GLY A 584 -12.46 14.00 51.64
CA GLY A 584 -12.51 14.87 50.43
C GLY A 584 -11.54 16.08 50.50
N SER A 585 -11.08 16.45 51.70
CA SER A 585 -10.07 17.49 51.91
C SER A 585 -8.61 16.93 51.85
N GLY A 586 -8.45 15.62 51.73
CA GLY A 586 -7.17 14.92 51.81
C GLY A 586 -6.68 14.62 53.20
N ALA A 587 -7.44 14.92 54.23
CA ALA A 587 -7.07 14.64 55.64
C ALA A 587 -7.20 13.16 55.95
N TRP A 588 -6.17 12.58 56.62
CA TRP A 588 -6.23 11.21 57.06
C TRP A 588 -7.29 11.04 58.16
N VAL A 589 -8.13 10.03 57.99
CA VAL A 589 -9.17 9.68 58.93
C VAL A 589 -8.83 8.36 59.61
N PRO A 590 -8.60 8.37 60.96
CA PRO A 590 -8.19 7.15 61.70
C PRO A 590 -9.24 6.04 61.70
N ASN A 591 -10.52 6.42 61.61
CA ASN A 591 -11.65 5.48 61.61
C ASN A 591 -12.52 5.69 60.35
N PRO A 592 -12.10 5.17 59.23
CA PRO A 592 -12.71 5.49 57.94
C PRO A 592 -14.14 4.98 57.80
N GLU A 593 -14.50 3.87 58.42
CA GLU A 593 -15.87 3.33 58.38
C GLU A 593 -16.88 4.31 58.97
N ARG A 594 -16.52 4.95 60.09
CA ARG A 594 -17.38 5.96 60.72
C ARG A 594 -17.52 7.21 59.87
N ALA A 595 -16.43 7.64 59.24
CA ALA A 595 -16.41 8.78 58.33
C ALA A 595 -17.25 8.52 57.11
N GLN A 596 -17.07 7.39 56.41
CA GLN A 596 -17.86 6.99 55.27
C GLN A 596 -19.34 6.88 55.55
N MET A 597 -19.69 6.34 56.76
CA MET A 597 -21.10 6.29 57.20
C MET A 597 -21.65 7.69 57.37
N THR A 598 -20.89 8.62 57.90
CA THR A 598 -21.25 10.03 58.05
C THR A 598 -21.41 10.73 56.70
N ASP A 599 -20.47 10.55 55.80
CA ASP A 599 -20.49 11.13 54.43
C ASP A 599 -21.76 10.67 53.69
N ARG A 600 -22.12 9.39 53.84
CA ARG A 600 -23.29 8.82 53.15
C ARG A 600 -24.60 9.43 53.59
N ILE A 601 -24.69 9.87 54.80
CA ILE A 601 -25.92 10.47 55.35
C ILE A 601 -25.88 12.01 55.43
N TRP A 602 -24.75 12.60 55.05
CA TRP A 602 -24.45 14.03 55.25
C TRP A 602 -25.58 14.95 54.71
N GLY A 603 -26.07 14.71 53.49
CA GLY A 603 -27.16 15.44 52.86
C GLY A 603 -28.58 14.95 53.22
N CYS A 604 -28.71 13.91 54.03
CA CYS A 604 -30.03 13.35 54.36
C CYS A 604 -30.80 14.24 55.35
N ASN A 605 -32.09 14.34 55.15
CA ASN A 605 -33.02 15.02 56.08
C ASN A 605 -33.73 14.00 56.97
N SER A 606 -33.90 14.30 58.25
CA SER A 606 -34.75 13.52 59.19
C SER A 606 -35.87 14.40 59.72
N GLY A 607 -37.02 13.78 60.00
CA GLY A 607 -38.14 14.45 60.66
C GLY A 607 -37.95 14.64 62.14
N THR A 608 -36.85 14.12 62.69
CA THR A 608 -36.44 14.30 64.10
C THR A 608 -34.99 14.76 64.18
N GLN A 609 -34.53 15.10 65.38
CA GLN A 609 -33.10 15.39 65.63
C GLN A 609 -32.16 14.17 65.46
N TRP A 610 -32.71 13.00 65.15
CA TRP A 610 -32.01 11.74 65.04
C TRP A 610 -32.01 11.23 63.60
N LEU A 611 -30.91 10.60 63.18
CA LEU A 611 -30.79 9.81 61.95
C LEU A 611 -30.01 8.53 62.30
N ILE A 612 -30.46 7.42 61.76
CA ILE A 612 -29.77 6.12 61.92
C ILE A 612 -29.24 5.67 60.56
N ALA A 613 -27.96 5.31 60.51
CA ALA A 613 -27.33 4.67 59.38
C ALA A 613 -27.01 3.21 59.71
N VAL A 614 -27.27 2.30 58.80
CA VAL A 614 -26.96 0.87 58.94
C VAL A 614 -26.16 0.41 57.74
N ASN A 615 -24.95 -0.05 58.02
CA ASN A 615 -24.12 -0.71 57.03
C ASN A 615 -24.26 -2.24 57.19
N ARG A 616 -24.92 -2.90 56.24
CA ARG A 616 -25.16 -4.35 56.25
C ARG A 616 -23.84 -5.12 56.04
N SER A 617 -22.89 -4.61 55.23
CA SER A 617 -21.65 -5.30 54.91
C SER A 617 -20.66 -5.35 56.09
N THR A 618 -20.68 -4.32 56.94
CA THR A 618 -19.82 -4.27 58.12
C THR A 618 -20.58 -4.54 59.42
N HIS A 619 -21.92 -4.74 59.34
CA HIS A 619 -22.83 -4.99 60.49
C HIS A 619 -22.74 -3.90 61.55
N LYS A 620 -22.68 -2.63 61.11
CA LYS A 620 -22.59 -1.47 62.02
C LYS A 620 -23.83 -0.59 61.91
N VAL A 621 -24.21 -0.06 63.02
CA VAL A 621 -25.26 0.98 63.15
C VAL A 621 -24.60 2.25 63.72
N GLY A 622 -24.74 3.33 62.95
CA GLY A 622 -24.39 4.69 63.42
C GLY A 622 -25.68 5.45 63.79
N ILE A 623 -25.68 6.03 64.97
CA ILE A 623 -26.77 6.89 65.42
C ILE A 623 -26.27 8.32 65.46
N TYR A 624 -26.90 9.18 64.70
CA TYR A 624 -26.52 10.58 64.54
C TYR A 624 -27.53 11.52 65.12
N ARG A 625 -27.01 12.64 65.67
CA ARG A 625 -27.82 13.75 66.13
C ARG A 625 -27.50 15.00 65.33
N GLY A 626 -28.51 15.76 64.92
CA GLY A 626 -28.28 16.98 64.11
C GLY A 626 -29.36 17.22 63.08
N SER A 627 -28.94 17.74 61.93
CA SER A 627 -29.75 18.01 60.78
C SER A 627 -28.91 17.79 59.50
N SER A 628 -29.54 17.91 58.31
CA SER A 628 -28.83 17.81 57.01
C SER A 628 -27.60 18.72 56.99
N HIS A 629 -26.50 18.19 56.52
CA HIS A 629 -25.17 18.82 56.45
C HIS A 629 -24.55 19.18 57.83
N ASN A 630 -25.16 18.70 58.93
CA ASN A 630 -24.64 18.91 60.28
C ASN A 630 -24.95 17.71 61.20
N TRP A 631 -24.65 16.49 60.74
CA TRP A 631 -24.85 15.27 61.49
C TRP A 631 -23.63 14.95 62.37
N SER A 632 -23.81 14.73 63.67
CA SER A 632 -22.80 14.32 64.65
C SER A 632 -23.08 12.89 65.09
N LEU A 633 -22.09 11.98 64.89
CA LEU A 633 -22.15 10.58 65.33
C LEU A 633 -22.17 10.51 66.85
N GLN A 634 -23.19 9.93 67.44
CA GLN A 634 -23.32 9.74 68.87
C GLN A 634 -22.94 8.31 69.30
N TYR A 635 -23.43 7.32 68.54
CA TYR A 635 -23.19 5.93 68.82
C TYR A 635 -22.79 5.20 67.51
N TYR A 636 -21.85 4.26 67.66
CA TYR A 636 -21.40 3.39 66.56
C TYR A 636 -21.28 1.98 67.11
N VAL A 637 -22.26 1.14 66.83
CA VAL A 637 -22.44 -0.15 67.50
C VAL A 637 -22.61 -1.29 66.52
N ASP A 638 -22.31 -2.52 66.96
CA ASP A 638 -22.48 -3.72 66.18
C ASP A 638 -23.94 -4.14 66.08
N CYS A 639 -24.31 -4.76 64.94
CA CYS A 639 -25.65 -5.33 64.79
C CYS A 639 -25.57 -6.69 64.07
N VAL A 640 -26.71 -7.39 64.08
CA VAL A 640 -26.98 -8.58 63.27
C VAL A 640 -27.92 -8.14 62.14
N THR A 641 -27.56 -8.43 60.90
CA THR A 641 -28.40 -8.15 59.75
C THR A 641 -29.01 -9.43 59.17
N GLY A 642 -29.88 -9.32 58.16
CA GLY A 642 -30.57 -10.45 57.55
C GLY A 642 -29.61 -11.43 56.91
N ALA A 643 -29.91 -12.72 57.02
CA ALA A 643 -29.20 -13.78 56.33
C ALA A 643 -29.29 -13.62 54.80
N PRO A 644 -28.43 -14.20 54.00
CA PRO A 644 -28.49 -14.13 52.55
C PRO A 644 -29.85 -14.57 51.94
N SER A 645 -30.52 -15.55 52.59
CA SER A 645 -31.84 -16.04 52.21
C SER A 645 -32.97 -15.10 52.62
N SER A 646 -32.75 -14.15 53.49
CA SER A 646 -33.73 -13.21 54.02
C SER A 646 -33.06 -11.88 54.38
N PRO A 647 -32.55 -11.13 53.37
CA PRO A 647 -31.68 -9.99 53.63
C PRO A 647 -32.45 -8.81 54.21
N THR A 648 -31.77 -8.04 55.08
CA THR A 648 -32.28 -6.75 55.51
C THR A 648 -32.48 -5.83 54.30
N ILE A 649 -33.61 -5.15 54.19
CA ILE A 649 -33.92 -4.18 53.13
C ILE A 649 -32.86 -3.08 53.05
N THR A 650 -32.61 -2.57 51.87
CA THR A 650 -31.74 -1.38 51.65
C THR A 650 -32.59 -0.20 51.18
N GLY A 651 -32.13 0.99 51.49
CA GLY A 651 -32.83 2.24 51.11
C GLY A 651 -32.82 3.26 52.23
N THR A 652 -33.58 4.31 52.00
CA THR A 652 -33.83 5.37 52.99
C THR A 652 -35.30 5.29 53.45
N PHE A 653 -35.50 5.06 54.69
CA PHE A 653 -36.79 4.86 55.32
C PHE A 653 -37.08 5.96 56.34
N ARG A 654 -38.35 6.18 56.66
CA ARG A 654 -38.79 6.99 57.79
C ARG A 654 -39.57 6.11 58.71
N THR A 655 -39.17 6.08 60.02
CA THR A 655 -39.87 5.28 61.03
C THR A 655 -41.30 5.73 61.16
N SER A 656 -42.23 4.78 61.26
CA SER A 656 -43.67 5.07 61.51
C SER A 656 -43.98 5.43 62.97
N GLY A 657 -43.03 5.24 63.89
CA GLY A 657 -43.20 5.33 65.31
C GLY A 657 -43.78 4.08 65.95
N GLY A 658 -44.01 3.00 65.18
CA GLY A 658 -44.51 1.72 65.70
C GLY A 658 -43.52 1.10 66.69
N LYS A 659 -43.88 0.98 67.90
CA LYS A 659 -43.11 0.40 69.01
C LYS A 659 -43.87 -0.78 69.68
N ARG A 660 -43.12 -1.84 69.98
CA ARG A 660 -43.60 -3.03 70.66
C ARG A 660 -42.57 -3.49 71.68
N MET A 661 -43.06 -3.92 72.88
CA MET A 661 -42.12 -4.47 73.87
C MET A 661 -41.48 -5.78 73.42
N ALA A 662 -42.16 -6.56 72.62
CA ALA A 662 -41.65 -7.78 71.99
C ALA A 662 -42.36 -8.02 70.66
N LEU A 663 -41.73 -8.77 69.72
CA LEU A 663 -42.42 -9.26 68.51
C LEU A 663 -43.45 -10.33 68.86
N SER A 664 -44.54 -10.35 68.16
CA SER A 664 -45.58 -11.38 68.32
C SER A 664 -45.09 -12.78 67.86
N THR A 665 -44.18 -12.80 66.99
CA THR A 665 -43.59 -14.03 66.40
C THR A 665 -42.43 -14.60 67.26
N ASP A 666 -41.80 -13.77 68.10
CA ASP A 666 -40.69 -14.21 68.98
C ASP A 666 -40.62 -13.25 70.20
N SER A 667 -41.06 -13.70 71.34
CA SER A 667 -41.08 -12.90 72.54
C SER A 667 -39.72 -12.55 73.15
N ARG A 668 -38.64 -13.19 72.67
CA ARG A 668 -37.24 -12.87 73.04
C ARG A 668 -36.78 -11.57 72.37
N ALA A 669 -37.37 -11.22 71.20
CA ALA A 669 -37.06 -9.96 70.51
C ALA A 669 -37.72 -8.80 71.29
N LYS A 670 -36.98 -8.11 72.14
CA LYS A 670 -37.42 -6.98 72.95
C LYS A 670 -37.09 -5.64 72.34
N TRP A 671 -37.71 -4.58 72.79
CA TRP A 671 -37.47 -3.19 72.42
C TRP A 671 -37.58 -2.97 70.91
N CYS A 672 -38.68 -3.46 70.33
CA CYS A 672 -38.92 -3.45 68.89
C CYS A 672 -39.31 -2.06 68.39
N THR A 673 -38.51 -1.45 67.52
CA THR A 673 -38.81 -0.19 66.84
C THR A 673 -38.94 -0.45 65.35
N GLN A 674 -40.10 -0.15 64.77
CA GLN A 674 -40.39 -0.41 63.39
C GLN A 674 -39.59 0.53 62.43
N ILE A 675 -38.93 -0.04 61.48
CA ILE A 675 -38.22 0.67 60.40
C ILE A 675 -39.17 0.91 59.22
N SER A 676 -39.70 -0.19 58.65
CA SER A 676 -40.62 -0.20 57.53
C SER A 676 -41.21 -1.60 57.43
N GLY A 677 -42.57 -1.70 57.16
CA GLY A 677 -43.22 -3.00 56.98
C GLY A 677 -42.93 -3.97 58.15
N GLY A 678 -42.44 -5.14 57.84
CA GLY A 678 -42.06 -6.17 58.83
C GLY A 678 -40.66 -6.04 59.43
N TYR A 679 -39.92 -4.99 59.13
CA TYR A 679 -38.52 -4.79 59.55
C TYR A 679 -38.41 -3.91 60.79
N PHE A 680 -37.68 -4.41 61.78
CA PHE A 680 -37.57 -3.75 63.10
C PHE A 680 -36.09 -3.71 63.58
N PHE A 681 -35.76 -2.67 64.36
CA PHE A 681 -34.68 -2.76 65.31
C PHE A 681 -35.22 -3.49 66.55
N HIS A 682 -34.47 -4.48 67.05
CA HIS A 682 -34.80 -5.17 68.30
C HIS A 682 -33.58 -5.84 68.89
N THR A 683 -33.70 -6.42 70.08
CA THR A 683 -32.60 -7.12 70.75
C THR A 683 -32.16 -8.38 69.97
N ILE A 684 -30.89 -8.78 70.14
CA ILE A 684 -30.42 -10.12 69.78
C ILE A 684 -31.24 -11.18 70.50
N LEU A 685 -31.34 -12.37 69.90
CA LEU A 685 -32.20 -13.44 70.38
C LEU A 685 -31.50 -14.43 71.32
N ALA A 686 -30.17 -14.52 71.22
CA ALA A 686 -29.37 -15.48 71.98
C ALA A 686 -28.21 -14.80 72.77
N SER A 687 -27.05 -14.62 72.16
CA SER A 687 -25.89 -14.04 72.84
C SER A 687 -25.23 -12.96 71.99
N ASN A 688 -24.42 -12.10 72.59
CA ASN A 688 -23.65 -11.07 71.88
C ASN A 688 -22.69 -11.62 70.84
N ASN A 689 -22.40 -12.93 70.81
CA ASN A 689 -21.56 -13.60 69.83
C ASN A 689 -22.21 -13.62 68.41
N GLU A 690 -23.50 -13.24 68.29
CA GLU A 690 -24.14 -13.07 66.99
C GLU A 690 -23.89 -11.70 66.36
N LEU A 691 -23.47 -10.70 67.12
CA LEU A 691 -23.14 -9.37 66.57
C LEU A 691 -22.04 -9.45 65.53
N GLY A 692 -22.17 -8.66 64.48
CA GLY A 692 -21.28 -8.69 63.33
C GLY A 692 -21.56 -9.78 62.31
N LYS A 693 -22.71 -10.44 62.33
CA LYS A 693 -23.10 -11.54 61.45
C LYS A 693 -24.41 -11.27 60.71
N SER A 694 -24.61 -11.97 59.59
CA SER A 694 -25.86 -11.98 58.82
C SER A 694 -26.70 -13.21 59.18
N LEU A 695 -27.53 -13.12 60.22
CA LEU A 695 -28.26 -14.26 60.81
C LEU A 695 -29.78 -13.98 61.03
N SER A 696 -30.26 -12.78 60.83
CA SER A 696 -31.66 -12.46 61.05
C SER A 696 -32.57 -12.79 59.88
N HIS A 697 -33.91 -12.78 60.05
CA HIS A 697 -34.89 -12.87 58.98
C HIS A 697 -35.20 -11.48 58.40
N GLY A 698 -34.18 -10.60 58.32
CA GLY A 698 -34.28 -9.25 57.76
C GLY A 698 -34.34 -8.12 58.80
N CYS A 699 -34.71 -8.34 60.01
CA CYS A 699 -34.64 -7.34 61.08
C CYS A 699 -33.20 -7.02 61.49
N ILE A 700 -32.99 -5.87 62.09
CA ILE A 700 -31.69 -5.45 62.61
C ILE A 700 -31.66 -5.75 64.12
N ARG A 701 -30.90 -6.77 64.51
CA ARG A 701 -30.73 -7.15 65.90
C ARG A 701 -29.55 -6.42 66.52
N MET A 702 -29.72 -5.92 67.73
CA MET A 702 -28.69 -5.14 68.44
C MET A 702 -28.52 -5.64 69.86
N ALA A 703 -27.41 -5.26 70.49
CA ALA A 703 -27.25 -5.52 71.91
C ALA A 703 -28.42 -4.90 72.72
N TYR A 704 -28.75 -5.49 73.85
CA TYR A 704 -29.91 -5.08 74.66
C TYR A 704 -29.95 -3.57 74.95
N PRO A 705 -28.87 -2.92 75.44
CA PRO A 705 -28.88 -1.49 75.71
C PRO A 705 -29.10 -0.61 74.47
N ASP A 706 -28.54 -1.06 73.30
CA ASP A 706 -28.63 -0.29 72.05
C ASP A 706 -30.04 -0.34 71.48
N ALA A 707 -30.67 -1.51 71.46
CA ALA A 707 -32.06 -1.66 71.05
C ALA A 707 -33.02 -0.87 71.95
N GLN A 708 -32.78 -0.93 73.26
CA GLN A 708 -33.53 -0.16 74.25
C GLN A 708 -33.36 1.34 74.07
N TRP A 709 -32.12 1.78 73.77
CA TRP A 709 -31.89 3.20 73.46
C TRP A 709 -32.64 3.64 72.22
N ILE A 710 -32.62 2.91 71.11
CA ILE A 710 -33.38 3.19 69.90
C ILE A 710 -34.89 3.24 70.23
N TYR A 711 -35.41 2.27 70.98
CA TYR A 711 -36.80 2.22 71.39
C TYR A 711 -37.20 3.47 72.15
N ASN A 712 -36.42 3.95 73.10
CA ASN A 712 -36.72 5.11 73.89
C ASN A 712 -36.59 6.45 73.16
N ASN A 713 -35.64 6.58 72.24
CA ASN A 713 -35.23 7.87 71.68
C ASN A 713 -35.61 8.08 70.18
N VAL A 714 -35.96 7.02 69.45
CA VAL A 714 -36.34 7.12 68.07
C VAL A 714 -37.85 7.21 67.92
N TYR A 715 -38.34 8.27 67.30
CA TYR A 715 -39.76 8.58 67.11
C TYR A 715 -40.17 8.51 65.65
N ALA A 716 -41.51 8.62 65.40
CA ALA A 716 -42.06 8.73 64.02
C ALA A 716 -41.29 9.82 63.23
N GLY A 717 -41.00 9.57 61.99
CA GLY A 717 -40.31 10.51 61.11
C GLY A 717 -38.77 10.47 61.19
N THR A 718 -38.18 9.69 62.13
CA THR A 718 -36.70 9.48 62.11
C THR A 718 -36.28 8.77 60.83
N THR A 719 -35.29 9.33 60.15
CA THR A 719 -34.72 8.71 58.94
C THR A 719 -33.75 7.59 59.28
N VAL A 720 -33.94 6.46 58.62
CA VAL A 720 -33.08 5.28 58.67
C VAL A 720 -32.51 5.01 57.27
N VAL A 721 -31.20 5.08 57.09
CA VAL A 721 -30.48 4.79 55.87
C VAL A 721 -29.81 3.43 55.95
N ILE A 722 -30.22 2.46 55.18
CA ILE A 722 -29.70 1.09 55.18
C ILE A 722 -29.00 0.82 53.84
N TYR A 723 -27.72 0.40 53.89
CA TYR A 723 -26.91 0.17 52.71
C TYR A 723 -25.88 -0.97 52.94
N GLY A 724 -25.16 -1.36 51.87
CA GLY A 724 -24.11 -2.39 51.87
C GLY A 724 -24.56 -3.68 51.23
#